data_2684e9bf620e2be271b499db4f418479
#
_entry.id   2684e9bf620e2be271b499db4f418479
#
_cell.length_a   1.000
_cell.length_b   1.000
_cell.length_c   1.000
_cell.angle_alpha   90.00
_cell.angle_beta   90.00
_cell.angle_gamma   90.00
#
_symmetry.space_group_name_H-M   'P 1'
#
loop_
_entity.id
_entity.type
_entity.pdbx_description
1 polymer ?
#
loop_
_entity_poly.entity_id
_entity_poly.type
_entity_poly.pdbx_seq_one_letter_code
_entity_poly.pdbx_strand_id
1 'polypeptide(L)'
;MAATETGSANRRPTTLSSVPYLGALDGLRALAVIAVMVYHADAGWLPGGFLGVEVFFVLSGYLITLLLMAETERSGRVNLGAFWARRARRLLPALFATMLALAIYTSLFRSADVGALRGDIVAGFFYVSNWFQISAGAGYAAVGDFAPLRHLWSLAVEEQFYLLWPLVMVVLLRRGTRDLGRVAGGLVLTAVGIALITAWLHHPGRIAECSITPEAYWNVGGRCISKADTLYLSTITRSTGLLLGAAFAMVWRPVAVMRSGLRQRPLLLDLPAVAGLVALALFAWNIHYITVDAAVEGTVADSALFRGGLMFTAIATLAVVAATVHPRSLVTRGLSTRPLRWVGTRSYGLYLYHWPIYQVLRDVAGVSLGVGRFIVAMLLTAAAAEVSYRVLEMPIRRGEFRAGVERFRRRAAPGARRVALVSVVVIAVASSVAGFRVATAELQLNEIAAAIDAGELDVTSVDDLLAGLDATPATTLAPADDAGAATADTPDPAEPVTSTTVATLTPQRDPIPFLAIGDSVMLGAAPVLRERGYTVNAEKSRQMVDVLDFMTQLRDSGAFGDVVVVHLGTNGPIGDETMSTFMSIVADVPMVVMLNVRGNLPWAARNNELLDRLDLPDDNIVVVDWLSESENCTGSCYAGDGIHLNADGREHYANVIRDITGR
;
A
#
# COMPACT_ATOMS: atom_id res chain seq x y z
N MET A 1 34.01 -47.18 51.02
CA MET A 1 34.43 -47.20 49.60
C MET A 1 33.31 -46.59 48.79
N ALA A 2 33.43 -45.32 48.45
CA ALA A 2 32.43 -44.58 47.66
C ALA A 2 32.97 -44.48 46.25
N ALA A 3 32.27 -45.10 45.29
CA ALA A 3 32.57 -44.97 43.87
C ALA A 3 31.90 -43.72 43.34
N THR A 4 32.68 -42.71 42.99
CA THR A 4 32.27 -41.52 42.26
C THR A 4 32.09 -41.88 40.79
N GLU A 5 30.85 -42.04 40.35
CA GLU A 5 30.52 -42.05 38.91
C GLU A 5 30.55 -40.61 38.37
N THR A 6 31.63 -40.27 37.72
CA THR A 6 31.73 -39.07 36.88
C THR A 6 31.01 -39.32 35.56
N GLY A 7 29.76 -38.89 35.49
CA GLY A 7 28.96 -38.84 34.28
C GLY A 7 29.59 -37.89 33.25
N SER A 8 30.35 -38.44 32.33
CA SER A 8 30.81 -37.75 31.11
C SER A 8 29.60 -37.39 30.25
N ALA A 9 29.07 -36.21 30.44
CA ALA A 9 28.11 -35.64 29.52
C ALA A 9 28.75 -35.50 28.15
N ASN A 10 28.35 -36.36 27.25
CA ASN A 10 28.77 -36.41 25.85
C ASN A 10 28.34 -35.10 25.13
N ARG A 11 29.12 -34.03 25.34
CA ARG A 11 28.91 -32.75 24.64
C ARG A 11 29.21 -32.97 23.18
N ARG A 12 28.15 -33.15 22.37
CA ARG A 12 28.26 -33.15 20.90
C ARG A 12 29.09 -31.95 20.47
N PRO A 13 30.07 -32.13 19.58
CA PRO A 13 30.90 -31.03 19.11
C PRO A 13 29.99 -29.92 18.52
N THR A 14 30.14 -28.69 19.00
CA THR A 14 29.44 -27.54 18.45
C THR A 14 29.94 -27.26 17.04
N THR A 15 29.08 -27.38 16.06
CA THR A 15 29.38 -27.02 14.66
C THR A 15 29.59 -25.51 14.54
N LEU A 16 30.33 -25.05 13.52
CA LEU A 16 30.59 -23.61 13.30
C LEU A 16 29.32 -22.81 13.06
N SER A 17 28.34 -23.43 12.42
CA SER A 17 27.06 -22.83 12.11
C SER A 17 26.00 -23.06 13.20
N SER A 18 26.33 -23.68 14.33
CA SER A 18 25.35 -23.86 15.40
C SER A 18 24.87 -22.50 15.90
N VAL A 19 23.55 -22.36 16.02
CA VAL A 19 22.90 -21.11 16.43
C VAL A 19 22.54 -21.25 17.91
N PRO A 20 23.30 -20.61 18.83
CA PRO A 20 22.84 -20.45 20.19
C PRO A 20 21.60 -19.53 20.19
N TYR A 21 20.81 -19.55 21.28
CA TYR A 21 19.74 -18.60 21.40
C TYR A 21 20.31 -17.17 21.49
N LEU A 22 19.98 -16.33 20.51
CA LEU A 22 20.45 -14.95 20.40
C LEU A 22 19.29 -14.00 20.71
N GLY A 23 19.13 -13.65 22.01
CA GLY A 23 18.02 -12.82 22.47
C GLY A 23 17.99 -11.42 21.85
N ALA A 24 19.12 -10.90 21.38
CA ALA A 24 19.23 -9.62 20.69
C ALA A 24 18.55 -9.62 19.31
N LEU A 25 18.48 -10.77 18.61
CA LEU A 25 17.71 -10.87 17.35
C LEU A 25 16.21 -10.76 17.61
N ASP A 26 15.73 -11.27 18.75
CA ASP A 26 14.33 -11.03 19.15
C ASP A 26 14.11 -9.54 19.47
N GLY A 27 15.08 -8.86 20.11
CA GLY A 27 15.01 -7.42 20.33
C GLY A 27 14.96 -6.61 19.02
N LEU A 28 15.75 -6.99 18.01
CA LEU A 28 15.72 -6.33 16.71
C LEU A 28 14.38 -6.58 16.00
N ARG A 29 13.82 -7.79 16.08
CA ARG A 29 12.45 -8.08 15.60
C ARG A 29 11.39 -7.23 16.30
N ALA A 30 11.60 -6.98 17.62
CA ALA A 30 10.68 -6.14 18.38
C ALA A 30 10.65 -4.71 17.84
N LEU A 31 11.82 -4.10 17.62
CA LEU A 31 11.90 -2.77 17.02
C LEU A 31 11.25 -2.73 15.64
N ALA A 32 11.52 -3.72 14.81
CA ALA A 32 10.98 -3.83 13.46
C ALA A 32 9.43 -3.94 13.46
N VAL A 33 8.85 -4.81 14.30
CA VAL A 33 7.39 -4.97 14.32
C VAL A 33 6.69 -3.74 14.91
N ILE A 34 7.28 -3.09 15.92
CA ILE A 34 6.74 -1.85 16.47
C ILE A 34 6.73 -0.75 15.40
N ALA A 35 7.83 -0.57 14.66
CA ALA A 35 7.90 0.42 13.59
C ALA A 35 6.81 0.19 12.53
N VAL A 36 6.59 -1.05 12.10
CA VAL A 36 5.52 -1.42 11.16
C VAL A 36 4.15 -1.11 11.73
N MET A 37 3.88 -1.45 13.00
CA MET A 37 2.58 -1.20 13.62
C MET A 37 2.29 0.30 13.78
N VAL A 38 3.30 1.11 14.09
CA VAL A 38 3.16 2.58 14.14
C VAL A 38 2.85 3.14 12.76
N TYR A 39 3.60 2.76 11.74
CA TYR A 39 3.34 3.15 10.35
C TYR A 39 1.93 2.77 9.89
N HIS A 40 1.50 1.56 10.17
CA HIS A 40 0.17 1.10 9.79
C HIS A 40 -0.97 1.77 10.55
N ALA A 41 -0.71 2.35 11.71
CA ALA A 41 -1.69 3.15 12.44
C ALA A 41 -1.86 4.53 11.80
N ASP A 42 -0.73 5.16 11.49
CA ASP A 42 -0.67 6.45 10.83
C ASP A 42 0.72 6.61 10.18
N ALA A 43 0.75 6.69 8.86
CA ALA A 43 2.00 6.84 8.10
C ALA A 43 2.73 8.17 8.44
N GLY A 44 2.02 9.21 8.87
CA GLY A 44 2.60 10.48 9.29
C GLY A 44 3.41 10.40 10.60
N TRP A 45 3.13 9.41 11.47
CA TRP A 45 3.88 9.26 12.73
C TRP A 45 5.27 8.67 12.55
N LEU A 46 5.45 7.77 11.60
CA LEU A 46 6.73 7.14 11.27
C LEU A 46 6.75 6.73 9.80
N PRO A 47 6.99 7.66 8.87
CA PRO A 47 6.80 7.44 7.43
C PRO A 47 7.50 6.23 6.85
N GLY A 48 8.73 5.93 7.30
CA GLY A 48 9.51 4.77 6.88
C GLY A 48 9.38 3.55 7.80
N GLY A 49 8.39 3.53 8.71
CA GLY A 49 8.20 2.40 9.64
C GLY A 49 7.97 1.07 8.94
N PHE A 50 7.44 1.07 7.71
CA PHE A 50 7.28 -0.11 6.85
C PHE A 50 8.62 -0.80 6.50
N LEU A 51 9.76 -0.11 6.60
CA LEU A 51 11.09 -0.69 6.43
C LEU A 51 11.42 -1.77 7.47
N GLY A 52 10.65 -1.83 8.57
CA GLY A 52 10.72 -2.96 9.49
C GLY A 52 10.50 -4.32 8.82
N VAL A 53 9.74 -4.39 7.71
CA VAL A 53 9.60 -5.61 6.91
C VAL A 53 10.94 -6.02 6.28
N GLU A 54 11.75 -5.06 5.81
CA GLU A 54 13.08 -5.34 5.26
C GLU A 54 14.02 -5.92 6.33
N VAL A 55 13.94 -5.41 7.57
CA VAL A 55 14.67 -5.98 8.71
C VAL A 55 14.27 -7.45 8.92
N PHE A 56 12.99 -7.80 8.83
CA PHE A 56 12.54 -9.20 8.90
C PHE A 56 13.10 -10.05 7.77
N PHE A 57 13.12 -9.55 6.54
CA PHE A 57 13.67 -10.28 5.39
C PHE A 57 15.15 -10.59 5.59
N VAL A 58 15.97 -9.63 6.03
CA VAL A 58 17.39 -9.85 6.35
C VAL A 58 17.55 -10.92 7.45
N LEU A 59 16.77 -10.79 8.53
CA LEU A 59 16.82 -11.76 9.63
C LEU A 59 16.41 -13.18 9.18
N SER A 60 15.42 -13.28 8.30
CA SER A 60 14.95 -14.53 7.75
C SER A 60 15.99 -15.18 6.84
N GLY A 61 16.60 -14.43 5.92
CA GLY A 61 17.71 -14.89 5.10
C GLY A 61 18.87 -15.40 5.94
N TYR A 62 19.27 -14.62 6.94
CA TYR A 62 20.37 -14.97 7.85
C TYR A 62 20.10 -16.23 8.65
N LEU A 63 18.98 -16.28 9.38
CA LEU A 63 18.69 -17.40 10.29
C LEU A 63 18.41 -18.71 9.58
N ILE A 64 17.66 -18.68 8.47
CA ILE A 64 17.34 -19.90 7.73
C ILE A 64 18.61 -20.50 7.14
N THR A 65 19.48 -19.67 6.55
CA THR A 65 20.75 -20.13 5.98
C THR A 65 21.65 -20.75 7.06
N LEU A 66 21.78 -20.10 8.22
CA LEU A 66 22.51 -20.66 9.36
C LEU A 66 21.95 -22.01 9.81
N LEU A 67 20.63 -22.15 9.92
CA LEU A 67 19.99 -23.40 10.34
C LEU A 67 20.24 -24.53 9.36
N LEU A 68 20.16 -24.27 8.05
CA LEU A 68 20.41 -25.25 7.00
C LEU A 68 21.88 -25.67 6.98
N MET A 69 22.81 -24.73 7.14
CA MET A 69 24.24 -25.01 7.27
C MET A 69 24.54 -25.85 8.52
N ALA A 70 23.98 -25.47 9.67
CA ALA A 70 24.16 -26.21 10.92
C ALA A 70 23.60 -27.65 10.83
N GLU A 71 22.52 -27.86 10.12
CA GLU A 71 21.93 -29.17 9.88
C GLU A 71 22.87 -30.02 8.99
N THR A 72 23.38 -29.45 7.91
CA THR A 72 24.33 -30.10 7.02
C THR A 72 25.65 -30.46 7.72
N GLU A 73 26.20 -29.53 8.52
CA GLU A 73 27.44 -29.79 9.29
C GLU A 73 27.26 -30.90 10.34
N ARG A 74 26.04 -31.10 10.87
CA ARG A 74 25.77 -32.15 11.88
C ARG A 74 25.41 -33.49 11.29
N SER A 75 24.66 -33.52 10.19
CA SER A 75 24.05 -34.77 9.64
C SER A 75 24.47 -35.09 8.22
N GLY A 76 25.32 -34.25 7.61
CA GLY A 76 25.77 -34.41 6.22
C GLY A 76 24.71 -34.09 5.16
N ARG A 77 23.47 -33.81 5.57
CA ARG A 77 22.36 -33.54 4.66
C ARG A 77 21.31 -32.60 5.29
N VAL A 78 20.52 -31.92 4.46
CA VAL A 78 19.34 -31.18 4.88
C VAL A 78 18.11 -32.10 4.82
N ASN A 79 17.35 -32.17 5.90
CA ASN A 79 16.04 -32.84 5.90
C ASN A 79 14.93 -31.85 5.57
N LEU A 80 14.61 -31.70 4.28
CA LEU A 80 13.62 -30.78 3.75
C LEU A 80 12.22 -30.96 4.39
N GLY A 81 11.76 -32.23 4.50
CA GLY A 81 10.46 -32.53 5.07
C GLY A 81 10.36 -32.09 6.54
N ALA A 82 11.41 -32.39 7.34
CA ALA A 82 11.45 -31.93 8.73
C ALA A 82 11.57 -30.40 8.83
N PHE A 83 12.28 -29.75 7.92
CA PHE A 83 12.39 -28.29 7.86
C PHE A 83 11.02 -27.65 7.63
N TRP A 84 10.32 -28.04 6.56
CA TRP A 84 8.99 -27.48 6.23
C TRP A 84 7.95 -27.83 7.29
N ALA A 85 7.97 -29.02 7.86
CA ALA A 85 7.07 -29.39 8.95
C ALA A 85 7.26 -28.51 10.20
N ARG A 86 8.51 -28.14 10.55
CA ARG A 86 8.78 -27.20 11.66
C ARG A 86 8.24 -25.80 11.36
N ARG A 87 8.35 -25.34 10.10
CA ARG A 87 7.81 -24.03 9.67
C ARG A 87 6.30 -24.03 9.68
N ALA A 88 5.68 -25.03 9.06
CA ALA A 88 4.22 -25.18 9.05
C ALA A 88 3.63 -25.17 10.48
N ARG A 89 4.21 -25.93 11.42
CA ARG A 89 3.76 -25.92 12.82
C ARG A 89 3.92 -24.56 13.51
N ARG A 90 4.83 -23.72 13.03
CA ARG A 90 5.07 -22.38 13.59
C ARG A 90 4.10 -21.34 13.07
N LEU A 91 3.72 -21.37 11.80
CA LEU A 91 3.08 -20.27 11.09
C LEU A 91 1.61 -20.55 10.77
N LEU A 92 1.29 -21.73 10.24
CA LEU A 92 -0.06 -22.06 9.78
C LEU A 92 -1.15 -21.99 10.87
N PRO A 93 -0.93 -22.41 12.12
CA PRO A 93 -1.99 -22.41 13.11
C PRO A 93 -2.57 -21.02 13.38
N ALA A 94 -1.70 -20.01 13.56
CA ALA A 94 -2.14 -18.64 13.80
C ALA A 94 -2.74 -18.00 12.54
N LEU A 95 -2.14 -18.25 11.35
CA LEU A 95 -2.66 -17.77 10.07
C LEU A 95 -4.09 -18.27 9.83
N PHE A 96 -4.32 -19.57 9.96
CA PHE A 96 -5.66 -20.15 9.73
C PHE A 96 -6.67 -19.67 10.78
N ALA A 97 -6.25 -19.50 12.04
CA ALA A 97 -7.10 -18.93 13.08
C ALA A 97 -7.50 -17.48 12.74
N THR A 98 -6.58 -16.67 12.21
CA THR A 98 -6.86 -15.29 11.76
C THR A 98 -7.84 -15.27 10.58
N MET A 99 -7.57 -16.07 9.54
CA MET A 99 -8.44 -16.16 8.37
C MET A 99 -9.86 -16.60 8.76
N LEU A 100 -9.96 -17.62 9.63
CA LEU A 100 -11.23 -18.12 10.10
C LEU A 100 -11.98 -17.08 10.94
N ALA A 101 -11.29 -16.41 11.86
CA ALA A 101 -11.88 -15.35 12.67
C ALA A 101 -12.42 -14.20 11.79
N LEU A 102 -11.67 -13.82 10.76
CA LEU A 102 -12.10 -12.81 9.80
C LEU A 102 -13.29 -13.29 8.94
N ALA A 103 -13.26 -14.52 8.44
CA ALA A 103 -14.38 -15.08 7.69
C ALA A 103 -15.68 -15.11 8.51
N ILE A 104 -15.58 -15.44 9.80
CA ILE A 104 -16.74 -15.40 10.73
C ILE A 104 -17.16 -13.95 10.96
N TYR A 105 -16.23 -13.04 11.26
CA TYR A 105 -16.51 -11.64 11.51
C TYR A 105 -17.22 -10.97 10.34
N THR A 106 -16.65 -11.08 9.12
CA THR A 106 -17.23 -10.49 7.92
C THR A 106 -18.58 -11.09 7.58
N SER A 107 -18.73 -12.40 7.74
CA SER A 107 -20.02 -13.07 7.52
C SER A 107 -21.13 -12.61 8.46
N LEU A 108 -20.79 -12.16 9.68
CA LEU A 108 -21.77 -11.73 10.69
C LEU A 108 -22.02 -10.21 10.65
N PHE A 109 -21.01 -9.41 10.40
CA PHE A 109 -21.06 -7.97 10.61
C PHE A 109 -20.81 -7.14 9.35
N ARG A 110 -20.25 -7.75 8.28
CA ARG A 110 -19.85 -7.07 7.04
C ARG A 110 -20.17 -7.93 5.82
N SER A 111 -21.43 -8.23 5.62
CA SER A 111 -21.88 -9.18 4.57
C SER A 111 -21.50 -8.73 3.15
N ALA A 112 -21.42 -7.43 2.88
CA ALA A 112 -21.01 -6.88 1.59
C ALA A 112 -19.53 -7.19 1.26
N ASP A 113 -18.66 -7.24 2.28
CA ASP A 113 -17.21 -7.44 2.09
C ASP A 113 -16.81 -8.92 1.94
N VAL A 114 -17.76 -9.86 2.14
CA VAL A 114 -17.45 -11.31 2.13
C VAL A 114 -16.91 -11.77 0.77
N GLY A 115 -17.47 -11.26 -0.32
CA GLY A 115 -17.05 -11.60 -1.69
C GLY A 115 -15.59 -11.15 -1.97
N ALA A 116 -15.24 -9.93 -1.57
CA ALA A 116 -13.89 -9.38 -1.72
C ALA A 116 -12.86 -10.16 -0.87
N LEU A 117 -13.22 -10.51 0.37
CA LEU A 117 -12.36 -11.28 1.28
C LEU A 117 -11.97 -12.67 0.72
N ARG A 118 -12.78 -13.27 -0.14
CA ARG A 118 -12.51 -14.60 -0.73
C ARG A 118 -11.17 -14.64 -1.47
N GLY A 119 -10.92 -13.64 -2.32
CA GLY A 119 -9.65 -13.54 -3.06
C GLY A 119 -8.44 -13.47 -2.13
N ASP A 120 -8.51 -12.65 -1.10
CA ASP A 120 -7.47 -12.48 -0.09
C ASP A 120 -7.23 -13.76 0.73
N ILE A 121 -8.30 -14.47 1.13
CA ILE A 121 -8.20 -15.76 1.85
C ILE A 121 -7.50 -16.80 0.98
N VAL A 122 -7.91 -16.95 -0.28
CA VAL A 122 -7.29 -17.91 -1.20
C VAL A 122 -5.83 -17.57 -1.44
N ALA A 123 -5.54 -16.30 -1.74
CA ALA A 123 -4.18 -15.83 -1.96
C ALA A 123 -3.30 -15.98 -0.71
N GLY A 124 -3.84 -15.71 0.47
CA GLY A 124 -3.16 -15.88 1.75
C GLY A 124 -2.90 -17.35 2.09
N PHE A 125 -3.88 -18.24 1.81
CA PHE A 125 -3.75 -19.68 2.02
C PHE A 125 -2.59 -20.28 1.20
N PHE A 126 -2.44 -19.86 -0.06
CA PHE A 126 -1.37 -20.31 -0.94
C PHE A 126 -0.09 -19.48 -0.87
N TYR A 127 -0.02 -18.49 0.02
CA TYR A 127 1.12 -17.56 0.14
C TYR A 127 1.46 -16.85 -1.18
N VAL A 128 0.44 -16.40 -1.92
CA VAL A 128 0.57 -15.62 -3.15
C VAL A 128 -0.10 -14.25 -3.06
N SER A 129 -0.38 -13.77 -1.85
CA SER A 129 -1.05 -12.49 -1.60
C SER A 129 -0.36 -11.30 -2.26
N ASN A 130 0.96 -11.30 -2.35
CA ASN A 130 1.72 -10.25 -3.02
C ASN A 130 1.44 -10.21 -4.54
N TRP A 131 1.42 -11.35 -5.20
CA TRP A 131 1.10 -11.44 -6.64
C TRP A 131 -0.37 -11.16 -6.91
N PHE A 132 -1.26 -11.61 -6.02
CA PHE A 132 -2.68 -11.31 -6.10
C PHE A 132 -2.92 -9.78 -6.03
N GLN A 133 -2.31 -9.08 -5.06
CA GLN A 133 -2.44 -7.63 -4.93
C GLN A 133 -1.90 -6.88 -6.15
N ILE A 134 -0.75 -7.27 -6.70
CA ILE A 134 -0.22 -6.71 -7.95
C ILE A 134 -1.24 -6.88 -9.10
N SER A 135 -1.79 -8.08 -9.26
CA SER A 135 -2.72 -8.39 -10.36
C SER A 135 -4.10 -7.75 -10.19
N ALA A 136 -4.51 -7.50 -8.96
CA ALA A 136 -5.79 -6.86 -8.64
C ALA A 136 -5.71 -5.33 -8.65
N GLY A 137 -4.51 -4.73 -8.82
CA GLY A 137 -4.31 -3.30 -8.71
C GLY A 137 -4.51 -2.74 -7.29
N ALA A 138 -4.57 -3.63 -6.29
CA ALA A 138 -4.73 -3.25 -4.89
C ALA A 138 -3.38 -2.78 -4.32
N GLY A 139 -3.02 -1.53 -4.57
CA GLY A 139 -1.76 -0.93 -4.17
C GLY A 139 -1.48 -1.03 -2.67
N TYR A 140 -0.19 -1.03 -2.32
CA TYR A 140 0.24 -1.11 -0.92
C TYR A 140 -0.31 0.03 -0.04
N ALA A 141 -0.34 1.24 -0.58
CA ALA A 141 -0.86 2.45 0.07
C ALA A 141 -2.32 2.76 -0.29
N ALA A 142 -3.02 1.87 -1.03
CA ALA A 142 -4.39 2.15 -1.45
C ALA A 142 -5.29 2.45 -0.23
N VAL A 143 -5.94 3.60 -0.28
CA VAL A 143 -6.96 4.04 0.67
C VAL A 143 -8.32 3.55 0.14
N GLY A 144 -9.22 3.18 1.03
CA GLY A 144 -10.57 2.79 0.64
C GLY A 144 -11.03 1.50 1.34
N ASP A 145 -11.13 0.42 0.63
CA ASP A 145 -11.83 -0.80 1.05
C ASP A 145 -11.34 -1.46 2.34
N PHE A 146 -12.26 -2.18 2.99
CA PHE A 146 -11.94 -3.08 4.08
C PHE A 146 -11.08 -4.25 3.58
N ALA A 147 -9.77 -4.15 3.77
CA ALA A 147 -8.78 -5.12 3.30
C ALA A 147 -7.95 -5.73 4.46
N PRO A 148 -8.58 -6.55 5.33
CA PRO A 148 -7.97 -7.01 6.59
C PRO A 148 -6.84 -8.01 6.41
N LEU A 149 -6.60 -8.53 5.22
CA LEU A 149 -5.52 -9.47 4.90
C LEU A 149 -4.43 -8.85 3.99
N ARG A 150 -4.53 -7.56 3.64
CA ARG A 150 -3.57 -6.88 2.76
C ARG A 150 -2.12 -7.06 3.20
N HIS A 151 -1.83 -6.98 4.50
CA HIS A 151 -0.47 -7.13 5.06
C HIS A 151 0.17 -8.51 4.84
N LEU A 152 -0.60 -9.53 4.44
CA LEU A 152 -0.07 -10.88 4.16
C LEU A 152 0.88 -10.95 2.97
N TRP A 153 0.97 -9.90 2.15
CA TRP A 153 1.92 -9.84 1.03
C TRP A 153 3.36 -10.12 1.47
N SER A 154 3.79 -9.57 2.60
CA SER A 154 5.16 -9.73 3.10
C SER A 154 5.42 -11.14 3.61
N LEU A 155 4.44 -11.78 4.26
CA LEU A 155 4.51 -13.17 4.66
C LEU A 155 4.55 -14.10 3.43
N ALA A 156 3.85 -13.74 2.34
CA ALA A 156 3.91 -14.50 1.10
C ALA A 156 5.33 -14.49 0.51
N VAL A 157 5.99 -13.33 0.44
CA VAL A 157 7.40 -13.19 0.01
C VAL A 157 8.33 -14.08 0.86
N GLU A 158 8.16 -14.03 2.19
CA GLU A 158 8.99 -14.79 3.13
C GLU A 158 8.79 -16.30 2.98
N GLU A 159 7.54 -16.77 2.85
CA GLU A 159 7.25 -18.21 2.72
C GLU A 159 7.64 -18.79 1.35
N GLN A 160 7.52 -17.98 0.28
CA GLN A 160 8.08 -18.35 -1.04
C GLN A 160 9.59 -18.56 -0.95
N PHE A 161 10.30 -17.70 -0.22
CA PHE A 161 11.72 -17.89 0.05
C PHE A 161 11.96 -19.16 0.88
N TYR A 162 11.17 -19.45 1.91
CA TYR A 162 11.30 -20.65 2.73
C TYR A 162 10.97 -21.94 1.98
N LEU A 163 10.19 -21.85 0.92
CA LEU A 163 9.94 -22.99 0.03
C LEU A 163 11.14 -23.27 -0.89
N LEU A 164 11.68 -22.22 -1.51
CA LEU A 164 12.70 -22.33 -2.56
C LEU A 164 14.12 -22.41 -1.99
N TRP A 165 14.44 -21.60 -0.98
CA TRP A 165 15.81 -21.45 -0.46
C TRP A 165 16.43 -22.74 0.06
N PRO A 166 15.73 -23.63 0.80
CA PRO A 166 16.30 -24.92 1.22
C PRO A 166 16.68 -25.82 0.05
N LEU A 167 15.94 -25.77 -1.07
CA LEU A 167 16.28 -26.51 -2.28
C LEU A 167 17.58 -25.98 -2.89
N VAL A 168 17.71 -24.66 -3.00
CA VAL A 168 18.94 -24.00 -3.47
C VAL A 168 20.11 -24.37 -2.56
N MET A 169 19.93 -24.34 -1.24
CA MET A 169 20.97 -24.69 -0.27
C MET A 169 21.38 -26.15 -0.38
N VAL A 170 20.46 -27.08 -0.64
CA VAL A 170 20.84 -28.49 -0.90
C VAL A 170 21.78 -28.60 -2.09
N VAL A 171 21.55 -27.87 -3.16
CA VAL A 171 22.44 -27.87 -4.35
C VAL A 171 23.79 -27.22 -4.03
N LEU A 172 23.78 -26.06 -3.37
CA LEU A 172 24.99 -25.31 -3.03
C LEU A 172 25.91 -26.10 -2.06
N LEU A 173 25.31 -26.76 -1.07
CA LEU A 173 26.06 -27.51 -0.05
C LEU A 173 26.53 -28.89 -0.50
N ARG A 174 26.06 -29.43 -1.66
CA ARG A 174 26.59 -30.67 -2.25
C ARG A 174 28.11 -30.61 -2.53
N ARG A 175 28.63 -29.41 -2.83
CA ARG A 175 30.06 -29.17 -3.07
C ARG A 175 30.86 -28.95 -1.79
N GLY A 176 30.21 -29.12 -0.61
CA GLY A 176 30.81 -28.86 0.70
C GLY A 176 30.83 -27.37 1.06
N THR A 177 31.41 -27.07 2.24
CA THR A 177 31.43 -25.70 2.79
C THR A 177 32.68 -24.91 2.41
N ARG A 178 33.55 -25.42 1.52
CA ARG A 178 34.83 -24.79 1.17
C ARG A 178 34.67 -23.52 0.34
N ASP A 179 33.62 -23.42 -0.48
CA ASP A 179 33.39 -22.31 -1.41
C ASP A 179 32.31 -21.31 -0.96
N LEU A 180 31.91 -21.37 0.31
CA LEU A 180 30.82 -20.49 0.83
C LEU A 180 31.11 -19.00 0.64
N GLY A 181 32.38 -18.57 0.67
CA GLY A 181 32.74 -17.19 0.40
C GLY A 181 32.42 -16.76 -1.04
N ARG A 182 32.67 -17.63 -2.02
CA ARG A 182 32.34 -17.37 -3.43
C ARG A 182 30.82 -17.33 -3.64
N VAL A 183 30.10 -18.26 -3.00
CA VAL A 183 28.63 -18.29 -3.03
C VAL A 183 28.07 -17.02 -2.41
N ALA A 184 28.57 -16.60 -1.25
CA ALA A 184 28.19 -15.34 -0.61
C ALA A 184 28.44 -14.14 -1.53
N GLY A 185 29.60 -14.07 -2.20
CA GLY A 185 29.91 -13.05 -3.19
C GLY A 185 28.91 -13.04 -4.35
N GLY A 186 28.56 -14.22 -4.88
CA GLY A 186 27.53 -14.36 -5.91
C GLY A 186 26.15 -13.87 -5.47
N LEU A 187 25.74 -14.18 -4.24
CA LEU A 187 24.47 -13.70 -3.68
C LEU A 187 24.45 -12.18 -3.50
N VAL A 188 25.56 -11.59 -3.04
CA VAL A 188 25.71 -10.12 -2.93
C VAL A 188 25.60 -9.48 -4.31
N LEU A 189 26.31 -10.02 -5.32
CA LEU A 189 26.21 -9.52 -6.69
C LEU A 189 24.78 -9.61 -7.24
N THR A 190 24.09 -10.71 -6.98
CA THR A 190 22.68 -10.88 -7.36
C THR A 190 21.80 -9.83 -6.66
N ALA A 191 21.98 -9.63 -5.35
CA ALA A 191 21.22 -8.62 -4.60
C ALA A 191 21.48 -7.21 -5.11
N VAL A 192 22.74 -6.85 -5.40
CA VAL A 192 23.10 -5.59 -6.03
C VAL A 192 22.48 -5.45 -7.42
N GLY A 193 22.53 -6.49 -8.24
CA GLY A 193 21.91 -6.50 -9.56
C GLY A 193 20.39 -6.25 -9.48
N ILE A 194 19.69 -6.91 -8.54
CA ILE A 194 18.26 -6.68 -8.30
C ILE A 194 18.01 -5.24 -7.86
N ALA A 195 18.81 -4.68 -6.95
CA ALA A 195 18.67 -3.29 -6.50
C ALA A 195 18.89 -2.29 -7.64
N LEU A 196 19.87 -2.53 -8.52
CA LEU A 196 20.12 -1.70 -9.70
C LEU A 196 18.97 -1.79 -10.72
N ILE A 197 18.44 -2.98 -10.96
CA ILE A 197 17.28 -3.18 -11.83
C ILE A 197 16.05 -2.47 -11.23
N THR A 198 15.82 -2.58 -9.94
CA THR A 198 14.73 -1.89 -9.24
C THR A 198 14.87 -0.38 -9.40
N ALA A 199 16.08 0.18 -9.21
CA ALA A 199 16.35 1.59 -9.38
C ALA A 199 16.16 2.07 -10.83
N TRP A 200 16.48 1.22 -11.81
CA TRP A 200 16.32 1.52 -13.23
C TRP A 200 14.85 1.46 -13.67
N LEU A 201 14.08 0.50 -13.15
CA LEU A 201 12.65 0.35 -13.47
C LEU A 201 11.76 1.36 -12.72
N HIS A 202 12.29 2.01 -11.68
CA HIS A 202 11.55 2.97 -10.90
C HIS A 202 11.15 4.19 -11.74
N HIS A 203 9.87 4.54 -11.70
CA HIS A 203 9.35 5.76 -12.29
C HIS A 203 9.37 6.90 -11.25
N PRO A 204 10.16 7.97 -11.46
CA PRO A 204 10.28 9.06 -10.49
C PRO A 204 9.21 10.14 -10.64
N GLY A 205 8.40 10.07 -11.70
CA GLY A 205 7.36 11.06 -12.01
C GLY A 205 6.09 10.87 -11.19
N ARG A 206 5.16 11.76 -11.45
CA ARG A 206 3.83 11.75 -10.84
C ARG A 206 3.12 10.40 -11.08
N ILE A 207 2.35 9.97 -10.07
CA ILE A 207 1.48 8.80 -10.13
C ILE A 207 0.04 9.27 -9.98
N ALA A 208 -0.73 9.11 -11.05
CA ALA A 208 -2.17 9.30 -11.08
C ALA A 208 -2.81 8.03 -11.64
N GLU A 209 -4.00 8.10 -12.23
CA GLU A 209 -4.55 6.96 -12.95
C GLU A 209 -3.75 6.62 -14.21
N CYS A 210 -3.90 5.38 -14.67
CA CYS A 210 -3.17 4.88 -15.84
C CYS A 210 -3.50 5.64 -17.14
N SER A 211 -4.70 6.19 -17.25
CA SER A 211 -5.15 7.06 -18.34
C SER A 211 -4.37 8.38 -18.37
N ILE A 212 -4.03 8.91 -17.18
CA ILE A 212 -3.36 10.21 -16.99
C ILE A 212 -1.84 10.06 -17.01
N THR A 213 -1.32 9.04 -16.32
CA THR A 213 0.13 8.78 -16.21
C THR A 213 0.50 7.36 -16.65
N PRO A 214 0.32 7.01 -17.93
CA PRO A 214 0.57 5.65 -18.43
C PRO A 214 2.01 5.20 -18.23
N GLU A 215 2.97 6.12 -18.15
CA GLU A 215 4.38 5.86 -17.87
C GLU A 215 4.65 5.34 -16.46
N ALA A 216 3.75 5.57 -15.49
CA ALA A 216 3.83 5.01 -14.13
C ALA A 216 3.35 3.55 -14.06
N TYR A 217 2.85 3.00 -15.17
CA TYR A 217 2.25 1.67 -15.25
C TYR A 217 2.91 0.80 -16.32
N TRP A 218 2.71 -0.49 -16.19
CA TRP A 218 2.90 -1.47 -17.26
C TRP A 218 1.54 -1.90 -17.79
N ASN A 219 1.36 -1.87 -19.11
CA ASN A 219 0.17 -2.44 -19.73
C ASN A 219 0.45 -3.92 -20.04
N VAL A 220 -0.22 -4.82 -19.33
CA VAL A 220 -0.09 -6.26 -19.51
C VAL A 220 -1.46 -6.85 -19.83
N GLY A 221 -1.67 -7.22 -21.07
CA GLY A 221 -2.96 -7.81 -21.52
C GLY A 221 -4.15 -6.86 -21.33
N GLY A 222 -3.97 -5.57 -21.57
CA GLY A 222 -5.00 -4.54 -21.40
C GLY A 222 -5.24 -4.10 -19.96
N ARG A 223 -4.42 -4.56 -19.01
CA ARG A 223 -4.48 -4.15 -17.60
C ARG A 223 -3.33 -3.25 -17.24
N CYS A 224 -3.63 -2.17 -16.57
CA CYS A 224 -2.65 -1.25 -16.00
C CYS A 224 -2.12 -1.79 -14.66
N ILE A 225 -0.83 -2.08 -14.60
CA ILE A 225 -0.15 -2.59 -13.41
C ILE A 225 0.83 -1.53 -12.92
N SER A 226 0.61 -1.00 -11.70
CA SER A 226 1.47 -0.01 -11.06
C SER A 226 2.93 -0.48 -10.99
N LYS A 227 3.87 0.34 -11.50
CA LYS A 227 5.31 0.09 -11.40
C LYS A 227 5.77 0.13 -9.95
N ALA A 228 5.34 1.13 -9.18
CA ALA A 228 5.72 1.30 -7.78
C ALA A 228 5.27 0.10 -6.93
N ASP A 229 4.00 -0.31 -7.04
CA ASP A 229 3.48 -1.45 -6.30
C ASP A 229 4.15 -2.75 -6.70
N THR A 230 4.38 -2.96 -7.99
CA THR A 230 5.08 -4.17 -8.46
C THR A 230 6.51 -4.24 -7.93
N LEU A 231 7.25 -3.13 -7.97
CA LEU A 231 8.61 -3.08 -7.43
C LEU A 231 8.63 -3.26 -5.91
N TYR A 232 7.57 -2.86 -5.20
CA TYR A 232 7.51 -2.98 -3.75
C TYR A 232 6.99 -4.35 -3.28
N LEU A 233 6.03 -4.95 -3.97
CA LEU A 233 5.36 -6.19 -3.56
C LEU A 233 5.99 -7.45 -4.16
N SER A 234 6.72 -7.34 -5.28
CA SER A 234 7.29 -8.51 -5.98
C SER A 234 8.33 -9.24 -5.13
N THR A 235 8.21 -10.56 -5.07
CA THR A 235 9.20 -11.43 -4.42
C THR A 235 10.60 -11.25 -5.00
N ILE A 236 10.72 -10.93 -6.29
CA ILE A 236 12.02 -10.77 -6.97
C ILE A 236 12.74 -9.55 -6.42
N THR A 237 12.12 -8.37 -6.44
CA THR A 237 12.72 -7.12 -5.96
C THR A 237 12.96 -7.13 -4.45
N ARG A 238 12.04 -7.73 -3.70
CA ARG A 238 12.13 -7.86 -2.24
C ARG A 238 13.09 -8.95 -1.76
N SER A 239 13.60 -9.81 -2.64
CA SER A 239 14.60 -10.81 -2.27
C SER A 239 15.96 -10.22 -1.90
N THR A 240 16.23 -8.95 -2.17
CA THR A 240 17.50 -8.26 -1.85
C THR A 240 17.92 -8.46 -0.40
N GLY A 241 17.08 -8.16 0.57
CA GLY A 241 17.38 -8.35 2.00
C GLY A 241 17.51 -9.82 2.39
N LEU A 242 16.69 -10.69 1.84
CA LEU A 242 16.77 -12.15 2.05
C LEU A 242 18.11 -12.71 1.57
N LEU A 243 18.56 -12.31 0.37
CA LEU A 243 19.83 -12.75 -0.22
C LEU A 243 21.04 -12.18 0.52
N LEU A 244 21.01 -10.90 0.91
CA LEU A 244 22.06 -10.29 1.72
C LEU A 244 22.17 -10.95 3.09
N GLY A 245 21.04 -11.23 3.76
CA GLY A 245 21.00 -12.01 5.00
C GLY A 245 21.59 -13.41 4.84
N ALA A 246 21.24 -14.10 3.76
CA ALA A 246 21.76 -15.42 3.44
C ALA A 246 23.27 -15.42 3.14
N ALA A 247 23.74 -14.44 2.36
CA ALA A 247 25.16 -14.23 2.08
C ALA A 247 25.95 -13.98 3.37
N PHE A 248 25.41 -13.11 4.23
CA PHE A 248 26.04 -12.80 5.50
C PHE A 248 26.14 -14.03 6.42
N ALA A 249 25.13 -14.89 6.47
CA ALA A 249 25.16 -16.12 7.23
C ALA A 249 26.32 -17.06 6.83
N MET A 250 26.70 -17.06 5.56
CA MET A 250 27.78 -17.91 5.05
C MET A 250 29.15 -17.47 5.56
N VAL A 251 29.35 -16.18 5.75
CA VAL A 251 30.63 -15.59 6.20
C VAL A 251 30.65 -15.23 7.68
N TRP A 252 29.50 -14.89 8.27
CA TRP A 252 29.36 -14.42 9.65
C TRP A 252 28.63 -15.44 10.54
N ARG A 253 29.37 -16.49 10.91
CA ARG A 253 28.83 -17.61 11.72
C ARG A 253 29.11 -17.37 13.20
N PRO A 254 28.10 -17.45 14.10
CA PRO A 254 28.26 -17.08 15.53
C PRO A 254 29.43 -17.76 16.23
N VAL A 255 29.58 -19.07 16.05
CA VAL A 255 30.66 -19.84 16.70
C VAL A 255 32.05 -19.48 16.13
N ALA A 256 32.14 -19.23 14.82
CA ALA A 256 33.38 -18.81 14.17
C ALA A 256 33.84 -17.45 14.67
N VAL A 257 32.94 -16.48 14.75
CA VAL A 257 33.20 -15.13 15.27
C VAL A 257 33.68 -15.21 16.72
N MET A 258 33.03 -16.02 17.56
CA MET A 258 33.43 -16.18 18.97
C MET A 258 34.73 -16.94 19.17
N ARG A 259 35.24 -17.62 18.16
CA ARG A 259 36.58 -18.25 18.16
C ARG A 259 37.67 -17.34 17.59
N SER A 260 37.32 -16.21 16.99
CA SER A 260 38.25 -15.23 16.42
C SER A 260 38.73 -14.21 17.45
N GLY A 261 39.69 -13.36 17.07
CA GLY A 261 40.18 -12.24 17.88
C GLY A 261 39.09 -11.18 18.22
N LEU A 262 37.95 -11.17 17.52
CA LEU A 262 36.82 -10.30 17.80
C LEU A 262 36.20 -10.56 19.17
N ARG A 263 36.34 -11.77 19.72
CA ARG A 263 35.89 -12.11 21.06
C ARG A 263 36.37 -11.16 22.16
N GLN A 264 37.56 -10.56 21.98
CA GLN A 264 38.15 -9.63 22.96
C GLN A 264 37.86 -8.15 22.66
N ARG A 265 37.23 -7.84 21.51
CA ARG A 265 37.05 -6.50 21.00
C ARG A 265 35.57 -6.20 20.69
N PRO A 266 34.66 -6.17 21.69
CA PRO A 266 33.23 -5.93 21.46
C PRO A 266 32.95 -4.60 20.80
N LEU A 267 33.71 -3.54 21.11
CA LEU A 267 33.54 -2.20 20.55
C LEU A 267 33.67 -2.15 19.03
N LEU A 268 34.50 -3.03 18.42
CA LEU A 268 34.59 -3.11 16.97
C LEU A 268 33.28 -3.56 16.32
N LEU A 269 32.42 -4.22 17.07
CA LEU A 269 31.09 -4.65 16.62
C LEU A 269 30.00 -3.64 17.04
N ASP A 270 30.17 -2.98 18.19
CA ASP A 270 29.21 -2.01 18.69
C ASP A 270 29.16 -0.76 17.83
N LEU A 271 30.31 -0.23 17.37
CA LEU A 271 30.35 0.98 16.54
C LEU A 271 29.53 0.86 15.24
N PRO A 272 29.75 -0.15 14.37
CA PRO A 272 28.93 -0.31 13.17
C PRO A 272 27.48 -0.66 13.51
N ALA A 273 27.21 -1.36 14.61
CA ALA A 273 25.85 -1.69 15.01
C ALA A 273 25.06 -0.47 15.50
N VAL A 274 25.69 0.43 16.25
CA VAL A 274 25.09 1.71 16.66
C VAL A 274 24.85 2.57 15.41
N ALA A 275 25.83 2.67 14.51
CA ALA A 275 25.64 3.38 13.23
C ALA A 275 24.47 2.78 12.42
N GLY A 276 24.35 1.44 12.39
CA GLY A 276 23.24 0.75 11.76
C GLY A 276 21.88 1.08 12.41
N LEU A 277 21.81 1.10 13.75
CA LEU A 277 20.57 1.48 14.46
C LEU A 277 20.18 2.94 14.19
N VAL A 278 21.17 3.85 14.18
CA VAL A 278 20.93 5.26 13.83
C VAL A 278 20.46 5.38 12.39
N ALA A 279 21.10 4.68 11.45
CA ALA A 279 20.67 4.67 10.05
C ALA A 279 19.24 4.15 9.90
N LEU A 280 18.89 3.03 10.56
CA LEU A 280 17.52 2.50 10.57
C LEU A 280 16.51 3.50 11.13
N ALA A 281 16.86 4.22 12.20
CA ALA A 281 15.99 5.26 12.78
C ALA A 281 15.82 6.45 11.81
N LEU A 282 16.91 6.91 11.17
CA LEU A 282 16.85 7.97 10.18
C LEU A 282 16.03 7.56 8.94
N PHE A 283 16.19 6.33 8.46
CA PHE A 283 15.41 5.82 7.34
C PHE A 283 13.93 5.69 7.70
N ALA A 284 13.63 5.20 8.91
CA ALA A 284 12.26 5.11 9.39
C ALA A 284 11.58 6.49 9.54
N TRP A 285 12.36 7.56 9.70
CA TRP A 285 11.84 8.93 9.82
C TRP A 285 11.73 9.66 8.48
N ASN A 286 12.62 9.39 7.51
CA ASN A 286 12.76 10.21 6.30
C ASN A 286 12.31 9.52 5.01
N ILE A 287 12.26 8.18 4.96
CA ILE A 287 11.88 7.45 3.74
C ILE A 287 10.37 7.23 3.74
N HIS A 288 9.74 7.52 2.62
CA HIS A 288 8.31 7.32 2.40
C HIS A 288 8.08 6.18 1.39
N TYR A 289 6.88 5.64 1.35
CA TYR A 289 6.46 4.79 0.23
C TYR A 289 5.97 5.64 -0.94
N ILE A 290 5.04 6.53 -0.64
CA ILE A 290 4.54 7.58 -1.52
C ILE A 290 4.70 8.90 -0.78
N THR A 291 5.09 9.94 -1.48
CA THR A 291 5.21 11.30 -0.96
C THR A 291 4.58 12.30 -1.93
N VAL A 292 4.37 13.51 -1.47
CA VAL A 292 3.94 14.62 -2.32
C VAL A 292 5.19 15.37 -2.77
N ASP A 293 5.33 15.56 -4.07
CA ASP A 293 6.39 16.36 -4.65
C ASP A 293 5.80 17.66 -5.23
N ALA A 294 6.25 18.78 -4.69
CA ALA A 294 5.79 20.11 -5.12
C ALA A 294 6.25 20.47 -6.54
N ALA A 295 7.33 19.84 -7.04
CA ALA A 295 7.84 20.14 -8.38
C ALA A 295 6.97 19.53 -9.51
N VAL A 296 6.24 18.45 -9.20
CA VAL A 296 5.31 17.80 -10.14
C VAL A 296 3.86 17.97 -9.69
N GLU A 297 3.64 18.75 -8.64
CA GLU A 297 2.32 19.04 -8.05
C GLU A 297 1.46 17.78 -7.83
N GLY A 298 2.09 16.70 -7.37
CA GLY A 298 1.39 15.44 -7.25
C GLY A 298 2.06 14.41 -6.36
N THR A 299 1.43 13.25 -6.27
CA THR A 299 1.98 12.11 -5.56
C THR A 299 3.02 11.39 -6.40
N VAL A 300 4.15 11.04 -5.78
CA VAL A 300 5.24 10.29 -6.40
C VAL A 300 5.66 9.13 -5.51
N ALA A 301 6.18 8.06 -6.11
CA ALA A 301 6.88 7.03 -5.35
C ALA A 301 8.24 7.55 -4.89
N ASP A 302 8.56 7.39 -3.60
CA ASP A 302 9.81 7.95 -3.05
C ASP A 302 11.04 7.34 -3.73
N SER A 303 11.75 8.17 -4.47
CA SER A 303 12.97 7.77 -5.17
C SER A 303 14.07 7.26 -4.22
N ALA A 304 14.14 7.76 -2.98
CA ALA A 304 15.10 7.28 -2.00
C ALA A 304 14.85 5.80 -1.64
N LEU A 305 13.58 5.38 -1.57
CA LEU A 305 13.21 4.00 -1.32
C LEU A 305 13.71 3.05 -2.43
N PHE A 306 13.35 3.36 -3.69
CA PHE A 306 13.56 2.45 -4.82
C PHE A 306 14.99 2.53 -5.39
N ARG A 307 15.70 3.65 -5.21
CA ARG A 307 17.09 3.84 -5.68
C ARG A 307 18.15 3.49 -4.64
N GLY A 308 17.82 2.61 -3.70
CA GLY A 308 18.79 2.04 -2.76
C GLY A 308 18.32 1.97 -1.32
N GLY A 309 17.23 2.65 -0.93
CA GLY A 309 16.73 2.67 0.45
C GLY A 309 16.51 1.27 1.05
N LEU A 310 15.95 0.35 0.27
CA LEU A 310 15.78 -1.05 0.68
C LEU A 310 17.12 -1.74 0.93
N MET A 311 18.07 -1.57 0.02
CA MET A 311 19.41 -2.18 0.13
C MET A 311 20.20 -1.59 1.31
N PHE A 312 20.17 -0.27 1.50
CA PHE A 312 20.85 0.38 2.63
C PHE A 312 20.19 0.00 3.97
N THR A 313 18.87 -0.16 4.02
CA THR A 313 18.17 -0.71 5.19
C THR A 313 18.66 -2.12 5.50
N ALA A 314 18.83 -2.97 4.49
CA ALA A 314 19.38 -4.31 4.66
C ALA A 314 20.83 -4.28 5.18
N ILE A 315 21.70 -3.42 4.64
CA ILE A 315 23.10 -3.26 5.08
C ILE A 315 23.13 -2.77 6.54
N ALA A 316 22.36 -1.74 6.89
CA ALA A 316 22.26 -1.24 8.26
C ALA A 316 21.79 -2.34 9.23
N THR A 317 20.82 -3.15 8.81
CA THR A 317 20.35 -4.32 9.57
C THR A 317 21.48 -5.34 9.79
N LEU A 318 22.26 -5.65 8.76
CA LEU A 318 23.40 -6.57 8.88
C LEU A 318 24.48 -6.06 9.85
N ALA A 319 24.73 -4.76 9.89
CA ALA A 319 25.64 -4.15 10.85
C ALA A 319 25.17 -4.38 12.31
N VAL A 320 23.87 -4.29 12.56
CA VAL A 320 23.27 -4.61 13.86
C VAL A 320 23.37 -6.13 14.14
N VAL A 321 23.02 -6.97 13.16
CA VAL A 321 23.10 -8.44 13.29
C VAL A 321 24.52 -8.89 13.61
N ALA A 322 25.54 -8.23 13.06
CA ALA A 322 26.95 -8.54 13.34
C ALA A 322 27.27 -8.48 14.83
N ALA A 323 26.75 -7.51 15.55
CA ALA A 323 26.98 -7.36 17.01
C ALA A 323 26.20 -8.38 17.83
N THR A 324 25.03 -8.84 17.36
CA THR A 324 24.13 -9.71 18.14
C THR A 324 24.73 -11.07 18.50
N VAL A 325 25.76 -11.49 17.81
CA VAL A 325 26.48 -12.75 18.09
C VAL A 325 27.44 -12.63 19.27
N HIS A 326 27.74 -11.41 19.74
CA HIS A 326 28.72 -11.16 20.80
C HIS A 326 28.05 -10.80 22.13
N PRO A 327 28.13 -11.64 23.17
CA PRO A 327 27.38 -11.47 24.42
C PRO A 327 27.80 -10.25 25.25
N ARG A 328 29.03 -9.70 25.03
CA ARG A 328 29.54 -8.53 25.73
C ARG A 328 29.26 -7.22 25.00
N SER A 329 28.76 -7.25 23.78
CA SER A 329 28.36 -6.07 23.00
C SER A 329 27.27 -5.29 23.77
N LEU A 330 27.36 -3.97 23.79
CA LEU A 330 26.38 -3.08 24.42
C LEU A 330 25.04 -3.15 23.66
N VAL A 331 25.12 -3.16 22.34
CA VAL A 331 23.93 -3.30 21.47
C VAL A 331 23.22 -4.63 21.76
N THR A 332 23.98 -5.72 21.91
CA THR A 332 23.40 -7.02 22.27
C THR A 332 22.70 -6.99 23.63
N ARG A 333 23.28 -6.34 24.63
CA ARG A 333 22.68 -6.21 25.95
C ARG A 333 21.40 -5.37 25.91
N GLY A 334 21.43 -4.23 25.22
CA GLY A 334 20.27 -3.37 25.03
C GLY A 334 19.10 -4.07 24.35
N LEU A 335 19.37 -4.75 23.23
CA LEU A 335 18.37 -5.51 22.49
C LEU A 335 17.89 -6.77 23.21
N SER A 336 18.65 -7.31 24.15
CA SER A 336 18.28 -8.52 24.92
C SER A 336 17.46 -8.24 26.17
N THR A 337 16.96 -7.02 26.38
CA THR A 337 16.09 -6.68 27.53
C THR A 337 14.79 -7.49 27.52
N ARG A 338 14.24 -7.75 28.70
CA ARG A 338 13.03 -8.58 28.84
C ARG A 338 11.83 -8.08 28.03
N PRO A 339 11.49 -6.77 28.02
CA PRO A 339 10.37 -6.26 27.22
C PRO A 339 10.58 -6.49 25.71
N LEU A 340 11.75 -6.14 25.17
CA LEU A 340 12.04 -6.33 23.76
C LEU A 340 12.00 -7.81 23.36
N ARG A 341 12.54 -8.70 24.20
CA ARG A 341 12.46 -10.15 23.95
C ARG A 341 11.03 -10.66 23.99
N TRP A 342 10.19 -10.12 24.88
CA TRP A 342 8.77 -10.49 24.93
C TRP A 342 8.07 -10.12 23.62
N VAL A 343 8.22 -8.89 23.16
CA VAL A 343 7.67 -8.43 21.86
C VAL A 343 8.25 -9.25 20.71
N GLY A 344 9.57 -9.41 20.64
CA GLY A 344 10.22 -10.09 19.51
C GLY A 344 9.90 -11.58 19.40
N THR A 345 9.69 -12.28 20.52
CA THR A 345 9.26 -13.69 20.48
C THR A 345 7.81 -13.86 20.00
N ARG A 346 7.01 -12.81 20.07
CA ARG A 346 5.61 -12.74 19.63
C ARG A 346 5.43 -11.93 18.35
N SER A 347 6.52 -11.45 17.75
CA SER A 347 6.49 -10.56 16.59
C SER A 347 5.64 -11.09 15.43
N TYR A 348 5.61 -12.41 15.24
CA TYR A 348 4.74 -13.03 14.23
C TYR A 348 3.25 -12.84 14.54
N GLY A 349 2.81 -13.16 15.76
CA GLY A 349 1.41 -12.94 16.16
C GLY A 349 1.06 -11.46 16.18
N LEU A 350 1.96 -10.58 16.70
CA LEU A 350 1.74 -9.13 16.68
C LEU A 350 1.56 -8.60 15.25
N TYR A 351 2.41 -9.03 14.31
CA TYR A 351 2.30 -8.67 12.92
C TYR A 351 1.02 -9.21 12.27
N LEU A 352 0.63 -10.44 12.62
CA LEU A 352 -0.53 -11.09 12.02
C LEU A 352 -1.87 -10.47 12.48
N TYR A 353 -1.97 -10.11 13.78
CA TYR A 353 -3.24 -9.64 14.36
C TYR A 353 -3.44 -8.12 14.31
N HIS A 354 -2.34 -7.30 14.22
CA HIS A 354 -2.51 -5.85 14.30
C HIS A 354 -3.36 -5.29 13.16
N TRP A 355 -3.06 -5.68 11.92
CA TRP A 355 -3.73 -5.10 10.76
C TRP A 355 -5.24 -5.42 10.71
N PRO A 356 -5.71 -6.68 10.90
CA PRO A 356 -7.13 -6.96 11.03
C PRO A 356 -7.81 -6.14 12.14
N ILE A 357 -7.16 -6.03 13.30
CA ILE A 357 -7.69 -5.24 14.42
C ILE A 357 -7.79 -3.75 14.05
N TYR A 358 -6.79 -3.22 13.37
CA TYR A 358 -6.81 -1.84 12.87
C TYR A 358 -7.94 -1.63 11.87
N GLN A 359 -8.13 -2.55 10.95
CA GLN A 359 -9.22 -2.49 9.97
C GLN A 359 -10.60 -2.50 10.63
N VAL A 360 -10.80 -3.34 11.65
CA VAL A 360 -12.07 -3.37 12.41
C VAL A 360 -12.32 -2.07 13.18
N LEU A 361 -11.26 -1.39 13.66
CA LEU A 361 -11.41 -0.18 14.47
C LEU A 361 -11.52 1.11 13.66
N ARG A 362 -11.09 1.12 12.40
CA ARG A 362 -11.13 2.30 11.52
C ARG A 362 -12.02 2.16 10.30
N ASP A 363 -12.52 0.96 10.01
CA ASP A 363 -13.33 0.56 8.87
C ASP A 363 -12.67 0.71 7.48
N VAL A 364 -11.82 1.72 7.28
CA VAL A 364 -11.21 2.07 5.99
C VAL A 364 -9.69 1.95 6.06
N ALA A 365 -9.06 1.30 5.07
CA ALA A 365 -7.61 1.19 4.97
C ALA A 365 -6.98 2.56 4.63
N GLY A 366 -5.79 2.83 5.20
CA GLY A 366 -5.02 4.05 4.91
C GLY A 366 -5.37 5.29 5.73
N VAL A 367 -6.54 5.33 6.37
CA VAL A 367 -6.94 6.45 7.25
C VAL A 367 -6.22 6.36 8.59
N SER A 368 -5.85 7.50 9.20
CA SER A 368 -5.24 7.55 10.53
C SER A 368 -6.13 6.93 11.60
N LEU A 369 -5.53 6.10 12.46
CA LEU A 369 -6.27 5.47 13.55
C LEU A 369 -6.53 6.42 14.72
N GLY A 370 -5.77 7.49 14.83
CA GLY A 370 -5.76 8.39 15.97
C GLY A 370 -5.14 7.74 17.24
N VAL A 371 -4.59 8.56 18.14
CA VAL A 371 -3.82 8.07 19.29
C VAL A 371 -4.65 7.18 20.22
N GLY A 372 -5.89 7.56 20.53
CA GLY A 372 -6.76 6.81 21.45
C GLY A 372 -7.10 5.42 20.92
N ARG A 373 -7.54 5.33 19.65
CA ARG A 373 -7.84 4.04 19.00
C ARG A 373 -6.58 3.20 18.83
N PHE A 374 -5.44 3.83 18.54
CA PHE A 374 -4.14 3.13 18.45
C PHE A 374 -3.77 2.43 19.76
N ILE A 375 -3.92 3.10 20.91
CA ILE A 375 -3.65 2.47 22.22
C ILE A 375 -4.55 1.25 22.44
N VAL A 376 -5.84 1.37 22.15
CA VAL A 376 -6.80 0.26 22.26
C VAL A 376 -6.40 -0.88 21.32
N ALA A 377 -6.07 -0.55 20.06
CA ALA A 377 -5.64 -1.51 19.05
C ALA A 377 -4.37 -2.26 19.48
N MET A 378 -3.40 -1.57 20.05
CA MET A 378 -2.15 -2.16 20.55
C MET A 378 -2.41 -3.13 21.72
N LEU A 379 -3.29 -2.77 22.65
CA LEU A 379 -3.67 -3.64 23.76
C LEU A 379 -4.39 -4.91 23.27
N LEU A 380 -5.34 -4.75 22.35
CA LEU A 380 -6.06 -5.88 21.73
C LEU A 380 -5.10 -6.79 20.93
N THR A 381 -4.20 -6.20 20.15
CA THR A 381 -3.18 -6.93 19.39
C THR A 381 -2.24 -7.70 20.30
N ALA A 382 -1.75 -7.08 21.38
CA ALA A 382 -0.88 -7.73 22.36
C ALA A 382 -1.60 -8.88 23.07
N ALA A 383 -2.87 -8.69 23.45
CA ALA A 383 -3.69 -9.72 24.07
C ALA A 383 -3.93 -10.90 23.10
N ALA A 384 -4.33 -10.63 21.86
CA ALA A 384 -4.54 -11.66 20.85
C ALA A 384 -3.26 -12.45 20.56
N ALA A 385 -2.13 -11.75 20.39
CA ALA A 385 -0.83 -12.38 20.16
C ALA A 385 -0.39 -13.24 21.36
N GLU A 386 -0.59 -12.78 22.59
CA GLU A 386 -0.24 -13.56 23.80
C GLU A 386 -1.11 -14.80 23.95
N VAL A 387 -2.42 -14.68 23.75
CA VAL A 387 -3.36 -15.81 23.79
C VAL A 387 -2.99 -16.84 22.71
N SER A 388 -2.83 -16.39 21.47
CA SER A 388 -2.42 -17.25 20.34
C SER A 388 -1.10 -17.95 20.64
N TYR A 389 -0.11 -17.20 21.10
CA TYR A 389 1.21 -17.75 21.43
C TYR A 389 1.14 -18.86 22.47
N ARG A 390 0.36 -18.68 23.57
CA ARG A 390 0.27 -19.66 24.65
C ARG A 390 -0.63 -20.84 24.35
N VAL A 391 -1.77 -20.58 23.71
CA VAL A 391 -2.83 -21.59 23.53
C VAL A 391 -2.68 -22.36 22.22
N LEU A 392 -2.22 -21.69 21.18
CA LEU A 392 -2.17 -22.28 19.82
C LEU A 392 -0.75 -22.58 19.37
N GLU A 393 0.12 -21.54 19.32
CA GLU A 393 1.44 -21.67 18.69
C GLU A 393 2.37 -22.60 19.49
N MET A 394 2.56 -22.33 20.79
CA MET A 394 3.53 -23.09 21.58
C MET A 394 3.15 -24.55 21.79
N PRO A 395 1.90 -24.93 22.09
CA PRO A 395 1.52 -26.34 22.21
C PRO A 395 1.71 -27.13 20.90
N ILE A 396 1.38 -26.51 19.75
CA ILE A 396 1.55 -27.16 18.44
C ILE A 396 3.05 -27.29 18.09
N ARG A 397 3.85 -26.24 18.32
CA ARG A 397 5.30 -26.27 18.09
C ARG A 397 6.02 -27.35 18.92
N ARG A 398 5.58 -27.56 20.16
CA ARG A 398 6.14 -28.60 21.06
C ARG A 398 5.58 -30.00 20.80
N GLY A 399 4.55 -30.12 19.97
CA GLY A 399 3.84 -31.38 19.77
C GLY A 399 2.98 -31.83 20.97
N GLU A 400 2.73 -30.89 21.91
CA GLU A 400 2.01 -31.14 23.17
C GLU A 400 0.51 -30.91 23.07
N PHE A 401 0.01 -30.49 21.91
CA PHE A 401 -1.41 -30.10 21.74
C PHE A 401 -2.36 -31.26 22.11
N ARG A 402 -2.11 -32.46 21.56
CA ARG A 402 -2.94 -33.65 21.88
C ARG A 402 -2.89 -33.99 23.37
N ALA A 403 -1.71 -34.00 23.96
CA ALA A 403 -1.55 -34.27 25.39
C ALA A 403 -2.21 -33.19 26.27
N GLY A 404 -2.22 -31.93 25.81
CA GLY A 404 -2.95 -30.84 26.45
C GLY A 404 -4.46 -31.06 26.45
N VAL A 405 -5.02 -31.41 25.30
CA VAL A 405 -6.47 -31.75 25.16
C VAL A 405 -6.84 -32.95 26.04
N GLU A 406 -6.01 -34.01 26.05
CA GLU A 406 -6.26 -35.17 26.91
C GLU A 406 -6.20 -34.84 28.40
N ARG A 407 -5.24 -34.03 28.83
CA ARG A 407 -5.13 -33.53 30.22
C ARG A 407 -6.37 -32.74 30.60
N PHE A 408 -6.84 -31.83 29.72
CA PHE A 408 -8.06 -31.06 29.92
C PHE A 408 -9.28 -32.01 30.05
N ARG A 409 -9.43 -32.94 29.10
CA ARG A 409 -10.53 -33.94 29.15
C ARG A 409 -10.54 -34.75 30.44
N ARG A 410 -9.38 -35.08 31.00
CA ARG A 410 -9.28 -35.88 32.24
C ARG A 410 -9.48 -35.04 33.50
N ARG A 411 -8.99 -33.78 33.53
CA ARG A 411 -8.94 -32.96 34.76
C ARG A 411 -10.03 -31.90 34.88
N ALA A 412 -10.64 -31.48 33.78
CA ALA A 412 -11.66 -30.44 33.78
C ALA A 412 -12.95 -30.93 34.42
N ALA A 413 -13.59 -30.05 35.19
CA ALA A 413 -14.91 -30.30 35.78
C ALA A 413 -15.96 -30.56 34.68
N PRO A 414 -17.04 -31.33 34.98
CA PRO A 414 -18.07 -31.62 33.99
C PRO A 414 -18.66 -30.39 33.33
N GLY A 415 -18.87 -29.30 34.06
CA GLY A 415 -19.35 -28.01 33.52
C GLY A 415 -18.36 -27.41 32.51
N ALA A 416 -17.05 -27.39 32.82
CA ALA A 416 -16.03 -26.89 31.90
C ALA A 416 -15.92 -27.71 30.62
N ARG A 417 -16.12 -29.04 30.69
CA ARG A 417 -16.15 -29.91 29.50
C ARG A 417 -17.37 -29.63 28.63
N ARG A 418 -18.54 -29.38 29.22
CA ARG A 418 -19.77 -29.00 28.49
C ARG A 418 -19.56 -27.66 27.79
N VAL A 419 -19.06 -26.65 28.50
CA VAL A 419 -18.73 -25.34 27.90
C VAL A 419 -17.76 -25.49 26.74
N ALA A 420 -16.68 -26.26 26.92
CA ALA A 420 -15.71 -26.49 25.85
C ALA A 420 -16.35 -27.22 24.63
N LEU A 421 -17.20 -28.23 24.87
CA LEU A 421 -17.91 -28.94 23.79
C LEU A 421 -18.85 -27.98 23.04
N VAL A 422 -19.67 -27.21 23.77
CA VAL A 422 -20.56 -26.21 23.17
C VAL A 422 -19.76 -25.19 22.36
N SER A 423 -18.64 -24.68 22.91
CA SER A 423 -17.77 -23.76 22.17
C SER A 423 -17.22 -24.36 20.88
N VAL A 424 -16.78 -25.62 20.91
CA VAL A 424 -16.31 -26.32 19.70
C VAL A 424 -17.44 -26.47 18.66
N VAL A 425 -18.64 -26.83 19.10
CA VAL A 425 -19.79 -26.94 18.20
C VAL A 425 -20.17 -25.58 17.61
N VAL A 426 -20.24 -24.53 18.43
CA VAL A 426 -20.54 -23.17 17.96
C VAL A 426 -19.48 -22.69 16.94
N ILE A 427 -18.20 -22.89 17.24
CA ILE A 427 -17.12 -22.53 16.32
C ILE A 427 -17.23 -23.35 15.03
N ALA A 428 -17.51 -24.65 15.09
CA ALA A 428 -17.67 -25.50 13.91
C ALA A 428 -18.85 -25.05 13.02
N VAL A 429 -19.99 -24.75 13.63
CA VAL A 429 -21.17 -24.22 12.90
C VAL A 429 -20.85 -22.85 12.29
N ALA A 430 -20.28 -21.92 13.07
CA ALA A 430 -19.90 -20.61 12.58
C ALA A 430 -18.87 -20.70 11.43
N SER A 431 -17.90 -21.62 11.54
CA SER A 431 -16.91 -21.89 10.49
C SER A 431 -17.55 -22.44 9.22
N SER A 432 -18.52 -23.36 9.35
CA SER A 432 -19.23 -23.93 8.20
C SER A 432 -20.08 -22.89 7.49
N VAL A 433 -20.81 -22.06 8.25
CA VAL A 433 -21.60 -20.95 7.70
C VAL A 433 -20.71 -19.92 7.03
N ALA A 434 -19.64 -19.48 7.69
CA ALA A 434 -18.69 -18.53 7.13
C ALA A 434 -18.01 -19.08 5.88
N GLY A 435 -17.58 -20.34 5.90
CA GLY A 435 -16.99 -21.02 4.73
C GLY A 435 -17.95 -21.08 3.54
N PHE A 436 -19.23 -21.42 3.79
CA PHE A 436 -20.28 -21.41 2.77
C PHE A 436 -20.50 -20.01 2.21
N ARG A 437 -20.63 -18.99 3.09
CA ARG A 437 -20.81 -17.60 2.67
C ARG A 437 -19.63 -17.09 1.84
N VAL A 438 -18.41 -17.32 2.30
CA VAL A 438 -17.19 -16.92 1.55
C VAL A 438 -17.13 -17.61 0.18
N ALA A 439 -17.54 -18.89 0.10
CA ALA A 439 -17.52 -19.63 -1.16
C ALA A 439 -18.58 -19.15 -2.17
N THR A 440 -19.76 -18.72 -1.69
CA THR A 440 -20.93 -18.42 -2.53
C THR A 440 -21.22 -16.93 -2.69
N ALA A 441 -20.60 -16.05 -1.87
CA ALA A 441 -20.83 -14.60 -1.97
C ALA A 441 -20.39 -14.09 -3.35
N GLU A 442 -21.22 -13.30 -3.97
CA GLU A 442 -20.86 -12.52 -5.15
C GLU A 442 -19.95 -11.36 -4.75
N LEU A 443 -19.14 -10.91 -5.70
CA LEU A 443 -18.33 -9.71 -5.52
C LEU A 443 -19.32 -8.53 -5.58
N GLN A 444 -19.59 -7.92 -4.44
CA GLN A 444 -20.38 -6.70 -4.38
C GLN A 444 -19.40 -5.53 -4.40
N LEU A 445 -19.66 -4.58 -5.28
CA LEU A 445 -19.00 -3.27 -5.19
C LEU A 445 -19.44 -2.63 -3.87
N ASN A 446 -18.52 -2.03 -3.15
CA ASN A 446 -18.89 -1.22 -2.00
C ASN A 446 -19.70 0.01 -2.48
N GLU A 447 -20.38 0.68 -1.57
CA GLU A 447 -21.22 1.83 -1.92
C GLU A 447 -20.44 2.91 -2.69
N ILE A 448 -19.16 3.11 -2.34
CA ILE A 448 -18.27 4.07 -3.01
C ILE A 448 -18.00 3.63 -4.45
N ALA A 449 -17.54 2.38 -4.64
CA ALA A 449 -17.25 1.85 -5.96
C ALA A 449 -18.48 1.81 -6.86
N ALA A 450 -19.63 1.41 -6.31
CA ALA A 450 -20.90 1.41 -7.04
C ALA A 450 -21.33 2.82 -7.47
N ALA A 451 -21.13 3.82 -6.60
CA ALA A 451 -21.45 5.20 -6.93
C ALA A 451 -20.52 5.78 -8.00
N ILE A 452 -19.24 5.44 -7.92
CA ILE A 452 -18.22 5.85 -8.89
C ILE A 452 -18.46 5.20 -10.25
N ASP A 453 -18.74 3.88 -10.29
CA ASP A 453 -19.05 3.16 -11.53
C ASP A 453 -20.35 3.70 -12.18
N ALA A 454 -21.35 4.03 -11.39
CA ALA A 454 -22.55 4.71 -11.88
C ALA A 454 -22.21 6.10 -12.43
N GLY A 455 -21.35 6.85 -11.74
CA GLY A 455 -20.88 8.16 -12.18
C GLY A 455 -20.13 8.11 -13.51
N GLU A 456 -19.30 7.09 -13.74
CA GLU A 456 -18.57 6.91 -15.01
C GLU A 456 -19.49 6.80 -16.23
N LEU A 457 -20.73 6.35 -16.06
CA LEU A 457 -21.73 6.30 -17.13
C LEU A 457 -22.40 7.64 -17.40
N ASP A 458 -22.30 8.56 -16.46
CA ASP A 458 -23.00 9.87 -16.48
C ASP A 458 -22.07 11.07 -16.66
N VAL A 459 -20.78 10.84 -16.88
CA VAL A 459 -19.83 11.91 -17.20
C VAL A 459 -19.69 12.11 -18.70
N THR A 460 -19.40 13.34 -19.11
CA THR A 460 -19.01 13.70 -20.46
C THR A 460 -17.50 13.64 -20.57
N SER A 461 -16.96 12.85 -21.47
CA SER A 461 -15.51 12.71 -21.65
C SER A 461 -14.88 14.03 -22.13
N VAL A 462 -13.57 14.19 -21.94
CA VAL A 462 -12.82 15.33 -22.48
C VAL A 462 -12.93 15.35 -24.01
N ASP A 463 -12.85 14.19 -24.66
CA ASP A 463 -12.99 14.08 -26.11
C ASP A 463 -14.37 14.53 -26.60
N ASP A 464 -15.45 14.19 -25.87
CA ASP A 464 -16.80 14.65 -26.18
C ASP A 464 -16.97 16.15 -25.93
N LEU A 465 -16.34 16.67 -24.87
CA LEU A 465 -16.33 18.11 -24.63
C LEU A 465 -15.61 18.88 -25.73
N LEU A 466 -14.56 18.30 -26.32
CA LEU A 466 -13.76 18.91 -27.38
C LEU A 466 -14.24 18.55 -28.79
N ALA A 467 -15.01 17.47 -28.99
CA ALA A 467 -15.45 16.97 -30.30
C ALA A 467 -16.23 17.99 -31.17
N GLY A 468 -16.79 19.03 -30.56
CA GLY A 468 -17.42 20.12 -31.29
C GLY A 468 -16.47 21.17 -31.86
N LEU A 469 -15.17 21.12 -31.52
CA LEU A 469 -14.17 22.12 -31.90
C LEU A 469 -13.60 21.86 -33.30
N ASP A 470 -13.60 20.59 -33.74
CA ASP A 470 -13.04 20.15 -35.04
C ASP A 470 -14.07 20.16 -36.20
N ALA A 471 -15.32 20.50 -35.92
CA ALA A 471 -16.36 20.53 -36.93
C ALA A 471 -16.15 21.71 -37.87
N THR A 472 -15.48 21.51 -38.97
CA THR A 472 -15.45 22.43 -40.13
C THR A 472 -16.88 22.68 -40.56
N PRO A 473 -17.36 23.95 -40.70
CA PRO A 473 -18.71 24.21 -41.20
C PRO A 473 -18.85 23.61 -42.60
N ALA A 474 -19.77 22.69 -42.75
CA ALA A 474 -20.12 22.16 -44.06
C ALA A 474 -20.70 23.32 -44.89
N THR A 475 -19.91 23.91 -45.77
CA THR A 475 -20.37 24.87 -46.75
C THR A 475 -21.27 24.12 -47.71
N THR A 476 -22.56 24.20 -47.52
CA THR A 476 -23.58 23.79 -48.47
C THR A 476 -23.51 24.74 -49.65
N LEU A 477 -22.71 24.44 -50.64
CA LEU A 477 -22.82 25.05 -51.98
C LEU A 477 -24.13 24.58 -52.61
N ALA A 478 -25.10 25.47 -52.70
CA ALA A 478 -26.26 25.26 -53.56
C ALA A 478 -25.77 25.13 -55.01
N PRO A 479 -26.32 24.23 -55.85
CA PRO A 479 -25.98 24.16 -57.23
C PRO A 479 -26.47 25.40 -57.97
N ALA A 480 -25.57 26.16 -58.60
CA ALA A 480 -25.90 27.20 -59.55
C ALA A 480 -26.18 26.59 -60.89
N ASP A 481 -27.36 26.81 -61.39
CA ASP A 481 -27.80 26.46 -62.74
C ASP A 481 -26.97 27.17 -63.81
N ASP A 482 -26.76 26.44 -64.88
CA ASP A 482 -26.07 26.67 -66.15
C ASP A 482 -26.65 27.84 -66.87
N ALA A 483 -25.84 28.80 -67.38
CA ALA A 483 -26.07 29.43 -68.68
C ALA A 483 -24.94 30.42 -69.08
N GLY A 484 -24.32 30.18 -70.21
CA GLY A 484 -23.91 31.25 -71.15
C GLY A 484 -22.42 31.52 -71.31
N ALA A 485 -21.88 30.97 -72.33
CA ALA A 485 -20.60 31.30 -72.97
C ALA A 485 -20.55 32.75 -73.46
N ALA A 486 -19.40 33.44 -73.36
CA ALA A 486 -18.76 34.16 -74.49
C ALA A 486 -17.50 34.95 -74.08
N THR A 487 -16.45 34.67 -74.84
CA THR A 487 -15.36 35.51 -75.36
C THR A 487 -14.39 36.28 -74.44
N ALA A 488 -13.15 35.97 -74.78
CA ALA A 488 -11.88 36.60 -74.36
C ALA A 488 -11.80 38.11 -74.67
N ASP A 489 -11.13 38.86 -73.80
CA ASP A 489 -10.09 39.80 -74.19
C ASP A 489 -9.11 40.14 -73.02
N THR A 490 -7.88 40.44 -73.42
CA THR A 490 -6.67 40.57 -72.63
C THR A 490 -6.41 42.08 -72.25
N PRO A 491 -5.30 42.44 -71.58
CA PRO A 491 -5.30 43.01 -70.20
C PRO A 491 -4.84 44.47 -70.13
N ASP A 492 -5.02 45.13 -69.06
CA ASP A 492 -4.12 46.23 -68.63
C ASP A 492 -4.20 46.52 -67.07
N PRO A 493 -3.28 47.25 -66.51
CA PRO A 493 -2.63 46.91 -65.22
C PRO A 493 -3.01 47.80 -64.01
N ALA A 494 -2.73 47.21 -62.87
CA ALA A 494 -2.35 47.81 -61.60
C ALA A 494 -3.30 48.82 -60.91
N GLU A 495 -4.03 48.29 -59.89
CA GLU A 495 -4.37 49.05 -58.69
C GLU A 495 -4.02 48.27 -57.39
N PRO A 496 -3.76 48.95 -56.27
CA PRO A 496 -3.16 48.35 -55.10
C PRO A 496 -4.13 47.43 -54.37
N VAL A 497 -3.67 46.24 -54.08
CA VAL A 497 -4.38 45.23 -53.26
C VAL A 497 -4.56 45.75 -51.84
N THR A 498 -5.75 46.14 -51.50
CA THR A 498 -6.19 46.34 -50.11
C THR A 498 -6.09 44.98 -49.41
N SER A 499 -5.21 44.88 -48.43
CA SER A 499 -5.10 43.72 -47.57
C SER A 499 -6.42 43.47 -46.85
N THR A 500 -7.20 42.53 -47.34
CA THR A 500 -8.37 42.05 -46.60
C THR A 500 -7.84 41.20 -45.43
N THR A 501 -7.93 41.72 -44.25
CA THR A 501 -7.72 40.96 -43.04
C THR A 501 -8.72 39.82 -43.02
N VAL A 502 -8.24 38.60 -43.30
CA VAL A 502 -9.04 37.40 -43.13
C VAL A 502 -9.24 37.26 -41.63
N ALA A 503 -10.42 37.61 -41.16
CA ALA A 503 -10.84 37.24 -39.81
C ALA A 503 -10.81 35.71 -39.74
N THR A 504 -9.90 35.18 -38.97
CA THR A 504 -9.89 33.77 -38.61
C THR A 504 -11.14 33.54 -37.78
N LEU A 505 -12.18 32.98 -38.38
CA LEU A 505 -13.37 32.53 -37.68
C LEU A 505 -12.92 31.33 -36.82
N THR A 506 -12.71 31.56 -35.54
CA THR A 506 -12.59 30.50 -34.55
C THR A 506 -13.89 29.71 -34.56
N PRO A 507 -13.88 28.39 -34.63
CA PRO A 507 -15.10 27.59 -34.56
C PRO A 507 -15.79 27.88 -33.23
N GLN A 508 -16.93 28.52 -33.26
CA GLN A 508 -17.72 28.89 -32.08
C GLN A 508 -18.70 27.76 -31.82
N ARG A 509 -18.50 27.07 -30.72
CA ARG A 509 -19.43 26.07 -30.17
C ARG A 509 -20.52 26.78 -29.38
N ASP A 510 -21.73 26.21 -29.29
CA ASP A 510 -22.71 26.65 -28.34
C ASP A 510 -22.15 26.51 -26.91
N PRO A 511 -22.14 27.55 -26.09
CA PRO A 511 -21.62 27.51 -24.74
C PRO A 511 -22.30 26.44 -23.89
N ILE A 512 -21.53 25.77 -23.02
CA ILE A 512 -22.05 24.82 -22.04
C ILE A 512 -22.58 25.61 -20.85
N PRO A 513 -23.90 25.72 -20.65
CA PRO A 513 -24.44 26.65 -19.66
C PRO A 513 -23.97 26.37 -18.23
N PHE A 514 -23.90 25.09 -17.85
CA PHE A 514 -23.52 24.62 -16.53
C PHE A 514 -22.53 23.48 -16.65
N LEU A 515 -21.26 23.78 -16.45
CA LEU A 515 -20.18 22.80 -16.50
C LEU A 515 -19.67 22.48 -15.10
N ALA A 516 -19.62 21.20 -14.72
CA ALA A 516 -19.07 20.73 -13.46
C ALA A 516 -17.83 19.87 -13.70
N ILE A 517 -16.71 20.25 -13.10
CA ILE A 517 -15.40 19.60 -13.25
C ILE A 517 -14.92 19.12 -11.90
N GLY A 518 -14.58 17.84 -11.78
CA GLY A 518 -14.21 17.30 -10.48
C GLY A 518 -13.38 16.03 -10.48
N ASP A 519 -13.14 15.57 -9.27
CA ASP A 519 -12.49 14.31 -8.95
C ASP A 519 -13.49 13.21 -8.58
N SER A 520 -13.03 12.17 -7.89
CA SER A 520 -13.86 11.02 -7.49
C SER A 520 -15.04 11.39 -6.57
N VAL A 521 -14.96 12.48 -5.85
CA VAL A 521 -16.07 12.96 -4.99
C VAL A 521 -17.23 13.43 -5.86
N MET A 522 -16.93 14.30 -6.83
CA MET A 522 -17.92 14.78 -7.80
C MET A 522 -18.38 13.65 -8.73
N LEU A 523 -17.47 12.75 -9.13
CA LEU A 523 -17.79 11.59 -9.97
C LEU A 523 -18.89 10.75 -9.35
N GLY A 524 -18.79 10.45 -8.05
CA GLY A 524 -19.85 9.71 -7.34
C GLY A 524 -21.19 10.43 -7.29
N ALA A 525 -21.22 11.77 -7.45
CA ALA A 525 -22.42 12.59 -7.50
C ALA A 525 -22.88 12.92 -8.94
N ALA A 526 -22.14 12.48 -9.97
CA ALA A 526 -22.41 12.83 -11.36
C ALA A 526 -23.84 12.49 -11.82
N PRO A 527 -24.46 11.34 -11.48
CA PRO A 527 -25.84 11.06 -11.85
C PRO A 527 -26.81 12.12 -11.35
N VAL A 528 -26.67 12.53 -10.07
CA VAL A 528 -27.55 13.52 -9.44
C VAL A 528 -27.34 14.92 -10.00
N LEU A 529 -26.10 15.31 -10.28
CA LEU A 529 -25.78 16.59 -10.93
C LEU A 529 -26.32 16.64 -12.36
N ARG A 530 -26.22 15.56 -13.10
CA ARG A 530 -26.74 15.48 -14.46
C ARG A 530 -28.26 15.57 -14.50
N GLU A 531 -28.97 14.93 -13.58
CA GLU A 531 -30.42 15.08 -13.42
C GLU A 531 -30.83 16.54 -13.17
N ARG A 532 -29.95 17.31 -12.52
CA ARG A 532 -30.11 18.75 -12.32
C ARG A 532 -29.60 19.59 -13.51
N GLY A 533 -29.20 18.99 -14.61
CA GLY A 533 -28.84 19.60 -15.89
C GLY A 533 -27.44 20.20 -15.94
N TYR A 534 -26.52 19.71 -15.11
CA TYR A 534 -25.09 19.98 -15.27
C TYR A 534 -24.48 19.04 -16.31
N THR A 535 -23.57 19.57 -17.13
CA THR A 535 -22.62 18.75 -17.89
C THR A 535 -21.46 18.42 -16.95
N VAL A 536 -21.29 17.17 -16.60
CA VAL A 536 -20.30 16.75 -15.62
C VAL A 536 -19.10 16.11 -16.32
N ASN A 537 -17.90 16.60 -16.03
CA ASN A 537 -16.63 16.01 -16.39
C ASN A 537 -15.82 15.75 -15.12
N ALA A 538 -15.90 14.56 -14.59
CA ALA A 538 -15.23 14.15 -13.37
C ALA A 538 -14.52 12.80 -13.56
N GLU A 539 -13.40 12.61 -12.88
CA GLU A 539 -12.55 11.41 -13.05
C GLU A 539 -11.89 11.04 -11.72
N LYS A 540 -11.66 9.73 -11.51
CA LYS A 540 -10.93 9.21 -10.35
C LYS A 540 -9.53 9.82 -10.29
N SER A 541 -9.05 10.04 -9.08
CA SER A 541 -7.67 10.49 -8.81
C SER A 541 -7.21 11.77 -9.52
N ARG A 542 -8.13 12.52 -10.17
CA ARG A 542 -7.84 13.76 -10.89
C ARG A 542 -7.34 14.83 -9.95
N GLN A 543 -6.34 15.57 -10.40
CA GLN A 543 -5.77 16.72 -9.69
C GLN A 543 -6.05 18.02 -10.46
N MET A 544 -5.84 19.17 -9.82
CA MET A 544 -6.11 20.48 -10.44
C MET A 544 -5.29 20.71 -11.72
N VAL A 545 -4.05 20.28 -11.75
CA VAL A 545 -3.17 20.42 -12.92
C VAL A 545 -3.66 19.64 -14.14
N ASP A 546 -4.42 18.54 -13.94
CA ASP A 546 -4.90 17.68 -15.03
C ASP A 546 -5.98 18.32 -15.89
N VAL A 547 -6.64 19.36 -15.40
CA VAL A 547 -7.75 20.00 -16.11
C VAL A 547 -7.33 21.22 -16.92
N LEU A 548 -6.13 21.77 -16.71
CA LEU A 548 -5.72 23.05 -17.27
C LEU A 548 -5.70 23.06 -18.79
N ASP A 549 -5.17 21.99 -19.41
CA ASP A 549 -5.01 21.91 -20.87
C ASP A 549 -6.34 21.88 -21.60
N PHE A 550 -7.27 21.02 -21.19
CA PHE A 550 -8.56 20.94 -21.88
C PHE A 550 -9.46 22.15 -21.53
N MET A 551 -9.38 22.69 -20.33
CA MET A 551 -10.08 23.92 -19.96
C MET A 551 -9.57 25.12 -20.75
N THR A 552 -8.27 25.19 -21.03
CA THR A 552 -7.71 26.20 -21.94
C THR A 552 -8.33 26.09 -23.34
N GLN A 553 -8.45 24.87 -23.86
CA GLN A 553 -9.09 24.65 -25.16
C GLN A 553 -10.58 25.04 -25.15
N LEU A 554 -11.32 24.74 -24.07
CA LEU A 554 -12.71 25.16 -23.91
C LEU A 554 -12.84 26.70 -23.88
N ARG A 555 -11.96 27.39 -23.12
CA ARG A 555 -11.92 28.87 -23.09
C ARG A 555 -11.66 29.42 -24.50
N ASP A 556 -10.62 28.94 -25.17
CA ASP A 556 -10.18 29.47 -26.47
C ASP A 556 -11.24 29.24 -27.57
N SER A 557 -12.12 28.25 -27.39
CA SER A 557 -13.25 27.96 -28.28
C SER A 557 -14.54 28.72 -27.90
N GLY A 558 -14.54 29.44 -26.78
CA GLY A 558 -15.76 30.11 -26.27
C GLY A 558 -16.81 29.14 -25.72
N ALA A 559 -16.40 27.93 -25.30
CA ALA A 559 -17.32 26.89 -24.85
C ALA A 559 -17.82 27.06 -23.41
N PHE A 560 -17.26 27.96 -22.61
CA PHE A 560 -17.80 28.27 -21.29
C PHE A 560 -19.10 29.06 -21.37
N GLY A 561 -20.11 28.61 -20.63
CA GLY A 561 -21.38 29.28 -20.48
C GLY A 561 -21.46 30.07 -19.17
N ASP A 562 -22.61 30.01 -18.50
CA ASP A 562 -22.89 30.86 -17.33
C ASP A 562 -22.16 30.46 -16.06
N VAL A 563 -21.96 29.15 -15.86
CA VAL A 563 -21.45 28.60 -14.59
C VAL A 563 -20.42 27.49 -14.83
N VAL A 564 -19.30 27.60 -14.13
CA VAL A 564 -18.30 26.50 -14.00
C VAL A 564 -18.18 26.13 -12.52
N VAL A 565 -18.48 24.89 -12.19
CA VAL A 565 -18.33 24.31 -10.84
C VAL A 565 -17.09 23.46 -10.78
N VAL A 566 -16.23 23.65 -9.78
CA VAL A 566 -14.96 22.91 -9.62
C VAL A 566 -14.84 22.31 -8.23
N HIS A 567 -14.64 21.01 -8.16
CA HIS A 567 -14.28 20.32 -6.92
C HIS A 567 -13.06 19.43 -7.16
N LEU A 568 -11.89 20.01 -6.93
CA LEU A 568 -10.58 19.41 -7.11
C LEU A 568 -9.68 19.73 -5.91
N GLY A 569 -8.65 18.89 -5.70
CA GLY A 569 -7.70 19.05 -4.58
C GLY A 569 -7.78 17.93 -3.56
N THR A 570 -8.73 16.99 -3.68
CA THR A 570 -8.76 15.78 -2.84
C THR A 570 -7.58 14.87 -3.13
N ASN A 571 -7.12 14.81 -4.37
CA ASN A 571 -6.10 13.86 -4.82
C ASN A 571 -4.68 14.43 -4.91
N GLY A 572 -4.46 15.67 -4.50
CA GLY A 572 -3.13 16.28 -4.52
C GLY A 572 -3.11 17.72 -4.03
N PRO A 573 -1.91 18.29 -3.81
CA PRO A 573 -1.74 19.69 -3.53
C PRO A 573 -2.07 20.51 -4.76
N ILE A 574 -2.61 21.71 -4.53
CA ILE A 574 -2.79 22.73 -5.57
C ILE A 574 -1.62 23.71 -5.44
N GLY A 575 -0.82 23.85 -6.52
CA GLY A 575 0.28 24.78 -6.58
C GLY A 575 -0.19 26.21 -6.85
N ASP A 576 0.61 27.21 -6.44
CA ASP A 576 0.27 28.62 -6.67
C ASP A 576 0.28 28.94 -8.19
N GLU A 577 1.17 28.31 -8.98
CA GLU A 577 1.23 28.47 -10.44
C GLU A 577 0.02 27.82 -11.12
N THR A 578 -0.36 26.59 -10.72
CA THR A 578 -1.55 25.88 -11.20
C THR A 578 -2.81 26.70 -10.92
N MET A 579 -2.95 27.25 -9.72
CA MET A 579 -4.10 28.09 -9.37
C MET A 579 -4.09 29.38 -10.20
N SER A 580 -2.96 30.06 -10.35
CA SER A 580 -2.86 31.27 -11.17
C SER A 580 -3.22 31.01 -12.63
N THR A 581 -2.79 29.88 -13.19
CA THR A 581 -3.16 29.45 -14.56
C THR A 581 -4.65 29.20 -14.65
N PHE A 582 -5.22 28.44 -13.71
CA PHE A 582 -6.66 28.18 -13.67
C PHE A 582 -7.48 29.47 -13.62
N MET A 583 -7.11 30.40 -12.75
CA MET A 583 -7.77 31.72 -12.64
C MET A 583 -7.77 32.48 -13.96
N SER A 584 -6.67 32.43 -14.71
CA SER A 584 -6.59 33.06 -16.04
C SER A 584 -7.49 32.39 -17.08
N ILE A 585 -7.75 31.09 -16.91
CA ILE A 585 -8.62 30.32 -17.83
C ILE A 585 -10.09 30.68 -17.60
N VAL A 586 -10.51 30.88 -16.35
CA VAL A 586 -11.92 31.12 -15.98
C VAL A 586 -12.26 32.58 -15.77
N ALA A 587 -11.35 33.52 -16.08
CA ALA A 587 -11.50 34.93 -15.83
C ALA A 587 -12.77 35.55 -16.45
N ASP A 588 -13.18 35.06 -17.61
CA ASP A 588 -14.35 35.57 -18.35
C ASP A 588 -15.65 34.78 -18.08
N VAL A 589 -15.60 33.76 -17.20
CA VAL A 589 -16.79 32.97 -16.83
C VAL A 589 -17.65 33.79 -15.88
N PRO A 590 -18.95 33.97 -16.13
CA PRO A 590 -19.81 34.80 -15.27
C PRO A 590 -19.86 34.35 -13.81
N MET A 591 -19.85 33.06 -13.54
CA MET A 591 -19.80 32.49 -12.19
C MET A 591 -18.93 31.23 -12.13
N VAL A 592 -17.96 31.23 -11.23
CA VAL A 592 -17.12 30.05 -10.92
C VAL A 592 -17.37 29.66 -9.47
N VAL A 593 -17.84 28.42 -9.27
CA VAL A 593 -18.10 27.87 -7.93
C VAL A 593 -17.00 26.85 -7.60
N MET A 594 -16.21 27.10 -6.58
CA MET A 594 -15.16 26.21 -6.12
C MET A 594 -15.51 25.61 -4.76
N LEU A 595 -15.41 24.29 -4.62
CA LEU A 595 -15.65 23.61 -3.35
C LEU A 595 -14.31 23.29 -2.68
N ASN A 596 -14.22 23.55 -1.37
CA ASN A 596 -13.04 23.19 -0.60
C ASN A 596 -13.01 21.68 -0.28
N VAL A 597 -11.84 21.20 0.15
CA VAL A 597 -11.53 19.79 0.29
C VAL A 597 -11.80 19.31 1.71
N ARG A 598 -12.49 18.19 1.84
CA ARG A 598 -12.62 17.46 3.10
C ARG A 598 -11.76 16.19 3.11
N GLY A 599 -11.16 15.91 4.25
CA GLY A 599 -10.41 14.69 4.52
C GLY A 599 -9.17 14.95 5.35
N ASN A 600 -8.67 13.91 6.01
CA ASN A 600 -7.41 13.97 6.76
C ASN A 600 -6.22 13.73 5.79
N LEU A 601 -6.08 14.64 4.82
CA LEU A 601 -5.07 14.60 3.77
C LEU A 601 -3.95 15.59 4.10
N PRO A 602 -2.68 15.26 3.82
CA PRO A 602 -1.54 16.13 4.17
C PRO A 602 -1.61 17.53 3.54
N TRP A 603 -2.30 17.69 2.42
CA TRP A 603 -2.42 18.93 1.64
C TRP A 603 -3.75 19.65 1.83
N ALA A 604 -4.79 19.00 2.41
CA ALA A 604 -6.13 19.56 2.47
C ALA A 604 -6.17 20.96 3.13
N ALA A 605 -5.50 21.14 4.27
CA ALA A 605 -5.46 22.42 4.97
C ALA A 605 -4.85 23.54 4.11
N ARG A 606 -3.77 23.25 3.38
CA ARG A 606 -3.12 24.21 2.48
C ARG A 606 -4.01 24.53 1.28
N ASN A 607 -4.63 23.51 0.68
CA ASN A 607 -5.54 23.72 -0.44
C ASN A 607 -6.73 24.60 -0.02
N ASN A 608 -7.34 24.33 1.14
CA ASN A 608 -8.45 25.13 1.65
C ASN A 608 -8.03 26.56 1.95
N GLU A 609 -6.86 26.79 2.58
CA GLU A 609 -6.32 28.13 2.78
C GLU A 609 -6.06 28.87 1.46
N LEU A 610 -5.68 28.15 0.40
CA LEU A 610 -5.51 28.74 -0.93
C LEU A 610 -6.87 29.14 -1.53
N LEU A 611 -7.88 28.29 -1.42
CA LEU A 611 -9.24 28.56 -1.90
C LEU A 611 -9.90 29.70 -1.14
N ASP A 612 -9.79 29.75 0.20
CA ASP A 612 -10.34 30.80 1.04
C ASP A 612 -9.85 32.22 0.65
N ARG A 613 -8.64 32.31 0.07
CA ARG A 613 -8.09 33.57 -0.43
C ARG A 613 -8.70 34.06 -1.75
N LEU A 614 -9.44 33.22 -2.45
CA LEU A 614 -10.09 33.52 -3.72
C LEU A 614 -11.51 34.06 -3.55
N ASP A 615 -12.13 33.90 -2.37
CA ASP A 615 -13.49 34.37 -2.07
C ASP A 615 -13.46 35.86 -1.75
N LEU A 616 -13.38 36.69 -2.79
CA LEU A 616 -13.36 38.16 -2.66
C LEU A 616 -14.72 38.74 -3.06
N PRO A 617 -15.23 39.73 -2.32
CA PRO A 617 -16.42 40.49 -2.76
C PRO A 617 -16.13 41.14 -4.12
N ASP A 618 -17.04 41.03 -5.04
CA ASP A 618 -16.98 41.59 -6.41
C ASP A 618 -16.17 40.78 -7.43
N ASP A 619 -15.75 39.54 -7.10
CA ASP A 619 -15.16 38.60 -8.04
C ASP A 619 -16.23 37.64 -8.62
N ASN A 620 -15.95 37.03 -9.76
CA ASN A 620 -16.80 36.00 -10.37
C ASN A 620 -16.68 34.62 -9.66
N ILE A 621 -15.90 34.52 -8.58
CA ILE A 621 -15.61 33.27 -7.86
C ILE A 621 -16.39 33.22 -6.55
N VAL A 622 -17.04 32.09 -6.32
CA VAL A 622 -17.71 31.75 -5.05
C VAL A 622 -17.04 30.49 -4.49
N VAL A 623 -16.46 30.59 -3.30
CA VAL A 623 -15.90 29.44 -2.61
C VAL A 623 -16.93 28.87 -1.65
N VAL A 624 -17.24 27.59 -1.82
CA VAL A 624 -18.15 26.83 -0.96
C VAL A 624 -17.32 26.12 0.12
N ASP A 625 -17.57 26.44 1.37
CA ASP A 625 -17.01 25.69 2.49
C ASP A 625 -17.70 24.32 2.62
N TRP A 626 -17.38 23.42 1.68
CA TRP A 626 -17.90 22.05 1.67
C TRP A 626 -17.53 21.27 2.93
N LEU A 627 -16.41 21.62 3.56
CA LEU A 627 -16.00 21.03 4.84
C LEU A 627 -17.08 21.24 5.91
N SER A 628 -17.62 22.47 6.03
CA SER A 628 -18.68 22.81 6.99
C SER A 628 -20.07 22.39 6.49
N GLU A 629 -20.37 22.60 5.20
CA GLU A 629 -21.68 22.27 4.62
C GLU A 629 -21.97 20.75 4.69
N SER A 630 -20.95 19.93 4.55
CA SER A 630 -21.08 18.47 4.65
C SER A 630 -21.42 17.96 6.07
N GLU A 631 -21.39 18.81 7.08
CA GLU A 631 -21.84 18.46 8.45
C GLU A 631 -23.37 18.62 8.60
N ASN A 632 -24.04 19.26 7.64
CA ASN A 632 -25.47 19.54 7.68
C ASN A 632 -26.35 18.38 7.15
N CYS A 633 -25.77 17.26 6.72
CA CYS A 633 -26.54 16.07 6.35
C CYS A 633 -27.31 15.47 7.53
N THR A 634 -28.50 14.96 7.26
CA THR A 634 -29.26 14.18 8.23
C THR A 634 -28.56 12.84 8.45
N GLY A 635 -27.68 12.77 9.43
CA GLY A 635 -26.84 11.62 9.73
C GLY A 635 -25.39 11.87 9.31
N SER A 636 -24.94 11.33 8.18
CA SER A 636 -23.61 11.55 7.62
C SER A 636 -23.72 11.73 6.11
N CYS A 637 -23.00 12.68 5.54
CA CYS A 637 -22.86 12.83 4.10
C CYS A 637 -21.92 11.80 3.46
N TYR A 638 -21.15 11.10 4.26
CA TYR A 638 -20.01 10.34 3.80
C TYR A 638 -20.19 8.85 3.95
N ALA A 639 -19.61 8.11 3.01
CA ALA A 639 -19.30 6.71 3.16
C ALA A 639 -18.22 6.48 4.24
N GLY A 640 -17.86 5.24 4.48
CA GLY A 640 -16.97 4.87 5.59
C GLY A 640 -15.57 5.50 5.59
N ASP A 641 -15.13 6.07 4.46
CA ASP A 641 -13.81 6.73 4.32
C ASP A 641 -13.81 8.21 4.77
N GLY A 642 -15.00 8.80 4.95
CA GLY A 642 -15.14 10.19 5.35
C GLY A 642 -14.77 11.21 4.27
N ILE A 643 -14.62 10.77 3.02
CA ILE A 643 -14.26 11.57 1.84
C ILE A 643 -15.36 11.44 0.77
N HIS A 644 -15.64 10.21 0.33
CA HIS A 644 -16.64 9.95 -0.71
C HIS A 644 -18.05 9.99 -0.16
N LEU A 645 -18.97 10.43 -1.00
CA LEU A 645 -20.36 10.68 -0.63
C LEU A 645 -21.17 9.37 -0.59
N ASN A 646 -21.97 9.20 0.46
CA ASN A 646 -23.04 8.22 0.48
C ASN A 646 -24.28 8.73 -0.28
N ALA A 647 -25.37 7.98 -0.32
CA ALA A 647 -26.58 8.35 -1.05
C ALA A 647 -27.13 9.72 -0.62
N ASP A 648 -27.27 9.96 0.70
CA ASP A 648 -27.77 11.24 1.24
C ASP A 648 -26.80 12.37 0.97
N GLY A 649 -25.48 12.09 1.03
CA GLY A 649 -24.43 13.04 0.73
C GLY A 649 -24.43 13.51 -0.72
N ARG A 650 -24.68 12.62 -1.67
CA ARG A 650 -24.78 12.99 -3.10
C ARG A 650 -25.95 13.95 -3.37
N GLU A 651 -27.09 13.70 -2.74
CA GLU A 651 -28.24 14.58 -2.84
C GLU A 651 -27.98 15.95 -2.19
N HIS A 652 -27.39 15.96 -0.99
CA HIS A 652 -27.05 17.19 -0.29
C HIS A 652 -26.00 18.00 -1.07
N TYR A 653 -24.94 17.36 -1.56
CA TYR A 653 -23.90 17.96 -2.38
C TYR A 653 -24.48 18.68 -3.61
N ALA A 654 -25.34 17.99 -4.35
CA ALA A 654 -25.95 18.56 -5.53
C ALA A 654 -26.98 19.66 -5.20
N ASN A 655 -27.62 19.59 -4.03
CA ASN A 655 -28.51 20.68 -3.55
C ASN A 655 -27.71 21.94 -3.21
N VAL A 656 -26.60 21.82 -2.51
CA VAL A 656 -25.70 22.96 -2.19
C VAL A 656 -25.24 23.65 -3.47
N ILE A 657 -24.78 22.90 -4.46
CA ILE A 657 -24.35 23.45 -5.75
C ILE A 657 -25.52 24.14 -6.45
N ARG A 658 -26.70 23.52 -6.50
CA ARG A 658 -27.92 24.10 -7.10
C ARG A 658 -28.31 25.41 -6.43
N ASP A 659 -28.33 25.44 -5.11
CA ASP A 659 -28.81 26.61 -4.36
C ASP A 659 -27.88 27.83 -4.56
N ILE A 660 -26.60 27.61 -4.80
CA ILE A 660 -25.60 28.65 -5.11
C ILE A 660 -25.72 29.10 -6.57
N THR A 661 -25.88 28.17 -7.51
CA THR A 661 -25.93 28.47 -8.95
C THR A 661 -27.30 28.95 -9.41
N GLY A 662 -28.33 28.90 -8.55
CA GLY A 662 -29.68 29.35 -8.85
C GLY A 662 -30.48 28.43 -9.79
N ARG A 663 -30.10 27.14 -9.89
CA ARG A 663 -30.72 26.20 -10.81
C ARG A 663 -31.75 25.29 -10.17
#